data_06f278e512adbb965885f927d7379874
#
_entry.id   06f278e512adbb965885f927d7379874
#
_cell.length_a   1.000
_cell.length_b   1.000
_cell.length_c   1.000
_cell.angle_alpha   90.00
_cell.angle_beta   90.00
_cell.angle_gamma   90.00
#
_symmetry.space_group_name_H-M   'P 1'
#
loop_
_entity.id
_entity.type
_entity.pdbx_description
1 polymer ?
#
loop_
_entity_poly.entity_id
_entity_poly.type
_entity_poly.pdbx_seq_one_letter_code
_entity_poly.pdbx_strand_id
1 'polypeptide(L)'
;MTTELLAPAGGQEALVAAVQSGADAVFMGFGAFNARRSARNFSDEEFRAAVSYCHLRGVKVYLTLNTLVTDRELPALAAQARTASECGVDAILVQDWGVLATLQKIIPDVPLHASTQMSLHTLSGVQEAARLGMTRAVLARELSRGEIAEICQKSPIEIETFVHGALCMCYSGQCEMSAVIGRRSGNRGACAQPCRLPYGFSGRADGHPLSLKDANLAPFVPEMMDMGVACLKIEGRMKRPEYVAAVTEIYARLLREHRTPTKDEQKKLALAFSRDGFTEGYYRGVRGREMFGTRPENARWPEDWFSEIRTRYEKENLRLVPLTLNCTIRAGEPMTLTAEDLGGHRVTVTGAISEAARSRAVTAEEVETRLRKTGGTAFSVTQCAVALDGGLAVSAGALNALRREALAQMEAQRTAVPKRRVFDFVPPTIVKNSADKPLLTVSLHKAEQLSEELVALVPARVYVPVELLPQLDLSPYLGRTEFFAVLPRTYRTQDEPILRALLEDAAKKGVTGVSLGNLGHLPLARGLDCKLHGGWALNLYNSAALAFWKEQGLSSACVSFELRDAQIRDLSKCLPCEAIVYGRLPLMLTENCLNANAFGCRYFTERPASVPCDGACASAPELTDRRGEHFPVLRAWGCRSEIENGKILYLADKSKDWQTLGLRFAQLRFTTESASECVRVLRAYQGEPVEAPENITRGLFYRGAE
;
A
#
# COMPACT_ATOMS: atom_id res chain seq x y z
N MET A 1 12.20 -12.59 16.48
CA MET A 1 11.75 -11.17 16.37
C MET A 1 10.39 -11.07 17.03
N THR A 2 10.11 -9.98 17.74
CA THR A 2 8.76 -9.71 18.27
C THR A 2 7.89 -9.15 17.16
N THR A 3 6.72 -9.72 16.95
CA THR A 3 5.74 -9.21 15.97
C THR A 3 5.14 -7.89 16.44
N GLU A 4 5.19 -6.86 15.61
CA GLU A 4 4.71 -5.49 15.87
C GLU A 4 3.24 -5.34 15.53
N LEU A 5 2.46 -4.61 16.35
CA LEU A 5 1.10 -4.22 16.04
C LEU A 5 1.04 -2.79 15.52
N LEU A 6 0.64 -2.63 14.26
CA LEU A 6 0.56 -1.35 13.56
C LEU A 6 -0.90 -0.87 13.45
N ALA A 7 -1.22 0.19 14.19
CA ALA A 7 -2.56 0.75 14.24
C ALA A 7 -2.73 2.02 13.35
N PRO A 8 -3.93 2.28 12.83
CA PRO A 8 -4.20 3.46 12.02
C PRO A 8 -4.40 4.71 12.87
N ALA A 9 -3.78 5.84 12.47
CA ALA A 9 -4.04 7.15 13.06
C ALA A 9 -4.51 8.12 11.96
N GLY A 10 -5.82 8.34 11.89
CA GLY A 10 -6.45 9.26 10.94
C GLY A 10 -6.51 10.72 11.42
N GLY A 11 -6.13 10.99 12.66
CA GLY A 11 -6.09 12.28 13.33
C GLY A 11 -5.67 12.09 14.79
N GLN A 12 -5.56 13.19 15.54
CA GLN A 12 -5.02 13.21 16.91
C GLN A 12 -5.76 12.28 17.88
N GLU A 13 -7.08 12.25 17.84
CA GLU A 13 -7.90 11.41 18.71
C GLU A 13 -7.68 9.92 18.44
N ALA A 14 -7.63 9.51 17.15
CA ALA A 14 -7.34 8.15 16.78
C ALA A 14 -5.89 7.73 17.12
N LEU A 15 -4.93 8.67 17.08
CA LEU A 15 -3.57 8.46 17.54
C LEU A 15 -3.53 8.10 19.03
N VAL A 16 -4.18 8.92 19.87
CA VAL A 16 -4.27 8.67 21.33
C VAL A 16 -4.93 7.33 21.58
N ALA A 17 -6.06 7.06 20.91
CA ALA A 17 -6.78 5.80 21.00
C ALA A 17 -5.87 4.59 20.68
N ALA A 18 -5.11 4.65 19.59
CA ALA A 18 -4.16 3.59 19.19
C ALA A 18 -3.06 3.36 20.23
N VAL A 19 -2.39 4.43 20.65
CA VAL A 19 -1.27 4.37 21.58
C VAL A 19 -1.71 3.87 22.95
N GLN A 20 -2.81 4.41 23.49
CA GLN A 20 -3.34 4.02 24.81
C GLN A 20 -3.88 2.59 24.81
N SER A 21 -4.28 2.06 23.66
CA SER A 21 -4.79 0.69 23.52
C SER A 21 -3.72 -0.35 23.18
N GLY A 22 -2.42 0.03 23.15
CA GLY A 22 -1.33 -0.91 23.10
C GLY A 22 -0.70 -1.13 21.72
N ALA A 23 -0.86 -0.20 20.77
CA ALA A 23 -0.14 -0.24 19.51
C ALA A 23 1.39 -0.13 19.71
N ASP A 24 2.17 -0.89 18.96
CA ASP A 24 3.64 -0.79 18.93
C ASP A 24 4.12 0.23 17.91
N ALA A 25 3.30 0.44 16.88
CA ALA A 25 3.52 1.46 15.87
C ALA A 25 2.19 2.06 15.39
N VAL A 26 2.23 3.26 14.85
CA VAL A 26 1.09 3.90 14.20
C VAL A 26 1.46 4.33 12.77
N PHE A 27 0.50 4.20 11.83
CA PHE A 27 0.68 4.79 10.51
C PHE A 27 -0.30 5.95 10.31
N MET A 28 0.25 7.07 9.84
CA MET A 28 -0.51 8.30 9.69
C MET A 28 -0.20 9.02 8.38
N GLY A 29 -1.13 9.88 7.95
CA GLY A 29 -0.93 10.82 6.87
C GLY A 29 -0.54 12.18 7.44
N PHE A 30 0.36 12.85 6.74
CA PHE A 30 0.77 14.21 6.98
C PHE A 30 0.65 14.95 5.66
N GLY A 31 0.03 16.11 5.60
CA GLY A 31 -0.22 16.83 4.36
C GLY A 31 -1.02 16.05 3.32
N ALA A 32 -0.71 16.23 2.02
CA ALA A 32 -1.58 15.85 0.91
C ALA A 32 -1.26 14.47 0.26
N PHE A 33 -0.07 13.91 0.42
CA PHE A 33 0.45 12.79 -0.40
C PHE A 33 0.22 11.41 0.23
N ASN A 34 -1.02 11.09 0.59
CA ASN A 34 -1.34 9.80 1.22
C ASN A 34 -2.64 9.20 0.70
N ALA A 35 -2.76 7.87 0.76
CA ALA A 35 -3.89 7.09 0.22
C ALA A 35 -5.26 7.33 0.93
N ARG A 36 -5.31 8.21 1.92
CA ARG A 36 -6.53 8.64 2.61
C ARG A 36 -6.55 10.17 2.71
N ARG A 37 -6.45 10.83 1.54
CA ARG A 37 -6.43 12.29 1.43
C ARG A 37 -7.62 12.98 2.10
N SER A 38 -8.78 12.34 2.16
CA SER A 38 -9.99 12.83 2.82
C SER A 38 -10.03 12.63 4.35
N ALA A 39 -9.05 11.96 4.97
CA ALA A 39 -8.89 11.94 6.42
C ALA A 39 -8.46 13.32 6.92
N ARG A 40 -8.70 13.62 8.23
CA ARG A 40 -8.26 14.87 8.84
C ARG A 40 -6.76 14.94 8.97
N ASN A 41 -5.92 14.55 8.23
CA ASN A 41 -4.46 14.54 8.36
C ASN A 41 -3.91 15.60 9.35
N PHE A 42 -2.67 15.44 9.78
CA PHE A 42 -2.00 16.30 10.74
C PHE A 42 -1.42 17.56 10.05
N SER A 43 -1.47 18.72 10.73
CA SER A 43 -0.63 19.89 10.40
C SER A 43 0.82 19.63 10.81
N ASP A 44 1.76 20.49 10.42
CA ASP A 44 3.18 20.36 10.78
C ASP A 44 3.40 20.31 12.29
N GLU A 45 2.70 21.21 13.04
CA GLU A 45 2.80 21.28 14.49
C GLU A 45 2.15 20.08 15.17
N GLU A 46 0.94 19.71 14.72
CA GLU A 46 0.25 18.50 15.21
C GLU A 46 1.10 17.25 14.93
N PHE A 47 1.78 17.18 13.78
CA PHE A 47 2.61 16.03 13.41
C PHE A 47 3.84 15.92 14.32
N ARG A 48 4.56 17.02 14.59
CA ARG A 48 5.69 17.04 15.55
C ARG A 48 5.26 16.56 16.93
N ALA A 49 4.14 17.11 17.44
CA ALA A 49 3.59 16.72 18.73
C ALA A 49 3.17 15.23 18.75
N ALA A 50 2.60 14.73 17.66
CA ALA A 50 2.21 13.33 17.52
C ALA A 50 3.41 12.38 17.55
N VAL A 51 4.50 12.70 16.83
CA VAL A 51 5.73 11.91 16.84
C VAL A 51 6.33 11.87 18.26
N SER A 52 6.47 13.03 18.90
CA SER A 52 6.97 13.14 20.27
C SER A 52 6.11 12.35 21.27
N TYR A 53 4.77 12.45 21.15
CA TYR A 53 3.84 11.70 22.00
C TYR A 53 4.02 10.18 21.88
N CYS A 54 4.22 9.70 20.66
CA CYS A 54 4.46 8.28 20.35
C CYS A 54 5.81 7.82 20.89
N HIS A 55 6.90 8.52 20.56
CA HIS A 55 8.26 8.16 20.97
C HIS A 55 8.43 8.18 22.48
N LEU A 56 7.83 9.16 23.17
CA LEU A 56 7.80 9.17 24.64
C LEU A 56 7.29 7.85 25.21
N ARG A 57 6.32 7.22 24.54
CA ARG A 57 5.69 5.95 24.97
C ARG A 57 6.25 4.70 24.29
N GLY A 58 7.35 4.83 23.53
CA GLY A 58 8.00 3.73 22.83
C GLY A 58 7.17 3.19 21.66
N VAL A 59 6.36 4.06 21.03
CA VAL A 59 5.55 3.73 19.85
C VAL A 59 6.20 4.34 18.62
N LYS A 60 6.41 3.53 17.58
CA LYS A 60 6.98 3.98 16.29
C LYS A 60 5.95 4.71 15.45
N VAL A 61 6.42 5.59 14.57
CA VAL A 61 5.59 6.37 13.66
C VAL A 61 6.00 6.12 12.21
N TYR A 62 5.07 5.59 11.42
CA TYR A 62 5.25 5.34 9.99
C TYR A 62 4.43 6.33 9.18
N LEU A 63 5.11 7.20 8.43
CA LEU A 63 4.47 8.15 7.54
C LEU A 63 4.03 7.49 6.25
N THR A 64 2.81 7.78 5.78
CA THR A 64 2.35 7.35 4.47
C THR A 64 2.56 8.45 3.43
N LEU A 65 3.49 8.25 2.48
CA LEU A 65 3.66 9.00 1.23
C LEU A 65 3.40 8.05 0.06
N ASN A 66 2.24 7.41 0.07
CA ASN A 66 1.92 6.26 -0.74
C ASN A 66 0.82 6.55 -1.79
N THR A 67 0.99 7.64 -2.51
CA THR A 67 0.18 8.01 -3.67
C THR A 67 1.06 8.26 -4.88
N LEU A 68 0.48 8.15 -6.08
CA LEU A 68 1.12 8.64 -7.29
C LEU A 68 1.17 10.17 -7.27
N VAL A 69 2.27 10.74 -7.75
CA VAL A 69 2.50 12.18 -7.79
C VAL A 69 2.97 12.62 -9.18
N THR A 70 2.62 13.84 -9.55
CA THR A 70 3.09 14.47 -10.80
C THR A 70 4.45 15.14 -10.58
N ASP A 71 5.16 15.47 -11.68
CA ASP A 71 6.41 16.23 -11.60
C ASP A 71 6.25 17.55 -10.84
N ARG A 72 5.09 18.20 -10.94
CA ARG A 72 4.80 19.47 -10.24
C ARG A 72 4.62 19.31 -8.74
N GLU A 73 4.25 18.11 -8.29
CA GLU A 73 4.03 17.79 -6.87
C GLU A 73 5.31 17.29 -6.17
N LEU A 74 6.29 16.77 -6.92
CA LEU A 74 7.54 16.23 -6.35
C LEU A 74 8.28 17.20 -5.42
N PRO A 75 8.43 18.50 -5.72
CA PRO A 75 9.10 19.44 -4.82
C PRO A 75 8.40 19.56 -3.46
N ALA A 76 7.06 19.64 -3.47
CA ALA A 76 6.27 19.75 -2.24
C ALA A 76 6.32 18.43 -1.43
N LEU A 77 6.29 17.28 -2.10
CA LEU A 77 6.46 15.98 -1.45
C LEU A 77 7.87 15.87 -0.82
N ALA A 78 8.90 16.28 -1.52
CA ALA A 78 10.28 16.28 -1.01
C ALA A 78 10.41 17.16 0.24
N ALA A 79 9.83 18.35 0.25
CA ALA A 79 9.80 19.22 1.42
C ALA A 79 9.09 18.55 2.60
N GLN A 80 7.93 17.95 2.36
CA GLN A 80 7.17 17.21 3.37
C GLN A 80 7.98 16.03 3.94
N ALA A 81 8.68 15.27 3.12
CA ALA A 81 9.52 14.17 3.54
C ALA A 81 10.73 14.63 4.39
N ARG A 82 11.33 15.76 4.07
CA ARG A 82 12.38 16.38 4.89
C ARG A 82 11.86 16.75 6.26
N THR A 83 10.73 17.46 6.34
CA THR A 83 10.06 17.77 7.62
C THR A 83 9.79 16.50 8.43
N ALA A 84 9.30 15.44 7.79
CA ALA A 84 9.07 14.17 8.48
C ALA A 84 10.37 13.54 9.03
N SER A 85 11.46 13.58 8.27
CA SER A 85 12.77 13.12 8.72
C SER A 85 13.28 13.93 9.92
N GLU A 86 13.09 15.24 9.88
CA GLU A 86 13.43 16.17 10.99
C GLU A 86 12.56 15.99 12.21
N CYS A 87 11.32 15.48 12.05
CA CYS A 87 10.46 15.09 13.18
C CYS A 87 10.83 13.73 13.78
N GLY A 88 11.68 12.94 13.08
CA GLY A 88 12.16 11.66 13.60
C GLY A 88 11.31 10.45 13.23
N VAL A 89 10.46 10.50 12.17
CA VAL A 89 9.66 9.31 11.78
C VAL A 89 10.51 8.06 11.62
N ASP A 90 9.97 6.91 12.00
CA ASP A 90 10.73 5.65 11.99
C ASP A 90 10.81 5.01 10.61
N ALA A 91 9.82 5.26 9.74
CA ALA A 91 9.85 4.84 8.35
C ALA A 91 8.82 5.62 7.49
N ILE A 92 8.96 5.50 6.17
CA ILE A 92 8.01 6.07 5.19
C ILE A 92 7.51 4.96 4.26
N LEU A 93 6.17 4.84 4.13
CA LEU A 93 5.54 3.94 3.16
C LEU A 93 5.42 4.62 1.81
N VAL A 94 5.88 3.95 0.75
CA VAL A 94 5.90 4.47 -0.63
C VAL A 94 5.16 3.57 -1.61
N GLN A 95 4.59 4.16 -2.67
CA GLN A 95 4.00 3.47 -3.81
C GLN A 95 4.68 3.87 -5.12
N ASP A 96 4.90 5.17 -5.33
CA ASP A 96 5.41 5.75 -6.56
C ASP A 96 6.92 5.54 -6.68
N TRP A 97 7.35 5.06 -7.84
CA TRP A 97 8.76 4.77 -8.13
C TRP A 97 9.65 6.03 -8.14
N GLY A 98 9.10 7.14 -8.61
CA GLY A 98 9.80 8.43 -8.58
C GLY A 98 9.90 9.00 -7.17
N VAL A 99 8.89 8.74 -6.33
CA VAL A 99 8.95 9.07 -4.90
C VAL A 99 10.02 8.22 -4.22
N LEU A 100 10.04 6.89 -4.45
CA LEU A 100 11.10 6.01 -3.92
C LEU A 100 12.49 6.55 -4.26
N ALA A 101 12.76 6.78 -5.56
CA ALA A 101 14.05 7.30 -6.04
C ALA A 101 14.40 8.67 -5.45
N THR A 102 13.41 9.53 -5.25
CA THR A 102 13.60 10.85 -4.65
C THR A 102 13.96 10.73 -3.17
N LEU A 103 13.22 9.96 -2.39
CA LEU A 103 13.45 9.80 -0.95
C LEU A 103 14.81 9.18 -0.65
N GLN A 104 15.24 8.19 -1.42
CA GLN A 104 16.57 7.58 -1.29
C GLN A 104 17.71 8.58 -1.47
N LYS A 105 17.50 9.63 -2.27
CA LYS A 105 18.49 10.69 -2.50
C LYS A 105 18.46 11.77 -1.43
N ILE A 106 17.27 12.20 -0.99
CA ILE A 106 17.14 13.37 -0.11
C ILE A 106 17.17 13.05 1.38
N ILE A 107 16.73 11.83 1.79
CA ILE A 107 16.68 11.36 3.18
C ILE A 107 17.13 9.90 3.27
N PRO A 108 18.37 9.57 2.87
CA PRO A 108 18.84 8.19 2.71
C PRO A 108 18.84 7.35 4.00
N ASP A 109 18.81 8.00 5.17
CA ASP A 109 18.86 7.34 6.47
C ASP A 109 17.46 6.99 7.02
N VAL A 110 16.38 7.38 6.32
CA VAL A 110 15.01 7.00 6.71
C VAL A 110 14.62 5.69 6.05
N PRO A 111 14.24 4.66 6.82
CA PRO A 111 13.75 3.40 6.26
C PRO A 111 12.54 3.58 5.33
N LEU A 112 12.53 2.89 4.19
CA LEU A 112 11.42 2.92 3.23
C LEU A 112 10.71 1.58 3.21
N HIS A 113 9.39 1.61 3.37
CA HIS A 113 8.53 0.45 3.33
C HIS A 113 7.72 0.43 2.03
N ALA A 114 7.68 -0.72 1.35
CA ALA A 114 6.82 -0.91 0.19
C ALA A 114 5.35 -0.91 0.64
N SER A 115 4.56 0.05 0.15
CA SER A 115 3.12 0.07 0.41
C SER A 115 2.42 -1.13 -0.25
N THR A 116 1.30 -1.58 0.31
CA THR A 116 0.43 -2.58 -0.35
C THR A 116 -0.01 -2.15 -1.76
N GLN A 117 0.02 -0.84 -2.05
CA GLN A 117 -0.29 -0.31 -3.38
C GLN A 117 0.81 -0.57 -4.43
N MET A 118 1.98 -1.07 -4.04
CA MET A 118 2.98 -1.62 -4.96
C MET A 118 2.64 -3.04 -5.44
N SER A 119 1.55 -3.62 -4.94
CA SER A 119 1.03 -4.94 -5.33
C SER A 119 2.05 -6.07 -5.20
N LEU A 120 2.82 -6.10 -4.11
CA LEU A 120 3.77 -7.18 -3.85
C LEU A 120 3.03 -8.44 -3.41
N HIS A 121 3.06 -9.46 -4.25
CA HIS A 121 2.30 -10.70 -4.08
C HIS A 121 3.10 -11.97 -4.39
N THR A 122 4.41 -11.85 -4.62
CA THR A 122 5.32 -12.97 -4.86
C THR A 122 6.61 -12.81 -4.09
N LEU A 123 7.30 -13.93 -3.83
CA LEU A 123 8.61 -13.91 -3.20
C LEU A 123 9.63 -13.11 -4.05
N SER A 124 9.63 -13.30 -5.37
CA SER A 124 10.51 -12.58 -6.29
C SER A 124 10.29 -11.06 -6.23
N GLY A 125 9.03 -10.62 -6.13
CA GLY A 125 8.71 -9.19 -5.97
C GLY A 125 9.23 -8.61 -4.65
N VAL A 126 9.15 -9.37 -3.56
CA VAL A 126 9.69 -8.96 -2.25
C VAL A 126 11.22 -8.91 -2.26
N GLN A 127 11.87 -9.90 -2.85
CA GLN A 127 13.33 -9.92 -3.00
C GLN A 127 13.83 -8.75 -3.86
N GLU A 128 13.09 -8.40 -4.90
CA GLU A 128 13.43 -7.26 -5.74
C GLU A 128 13.21 -5.92 -5.01
N ALA A 129 12.15 -5.81 -4.17
CA ALA A 129 11.96 -4.65 -3.31
C ALA A 129 13.13 -4.47 -2.33
N ALA A 130 13.65 -5.57 -1.77
CA ALA A 130 14.86 -5.55 -0.93
C ALA A 130 16.09 -5.07 -1.72
N ARG A 131 16.29 -5.58 -2.94
CA ARG A 131 17.39 -5.13 -3.82
C ARG A 131 17.33 -3.62 -4.12
N LEU A 132 16.12 -3.08 -4.18
CA LEU A 132 15.87 -1.65 -4.36
C LEU A 132 15.99 -0.84 -3.07
N GLY A 133 16.44 -1.44 -1.96
CA GLY A 133 16.73 -0.75 -0.71
C GLY A 133 15.52 -0.53 0.20
N MET A 134 14.41 -1.20 -0.03
CA MET A 134 13.29 -1.20 0.91
C MET A 134 13.59 -2.12 2.09
N THR A 135 13.11 -1.77 3.28
CA THR A 135 13.38 -2.51 4.52
C THR A 135 12.19 -3.35 4.99
N ARG A 136 10.99 -3.07 4.48
CA ARG A 136 9.77 -3.82 4.79
C ARG A 136 8.85 -3.85 3.58
N ALA A 137 8.12 -4.95 3.39
CA ALA A 137 7.11 -5.10 2.36
C ALA A 137 5.73 -5.34 2.98
N VAL A 138 4.76 -4.47 2.64
CA VAL A 138 3.34 -4.71 2.94
C VAL A 138 2.77 -5.58 1.84
N LEU A 139 2.49 -6.84 2.14
CA LEU A 139 1.99 -7.79 1.16
C LEU A 139 0.59 -7.45 0.66
N ALA A 140 0.29 -7.90 -0.55
CA ALA A 140 -1.06 -7.92 -1.07
C ALA A 140 -1.98 -8.75 -0.16
N ARG A 141 -3.24 -8.32 -0.01
CA ARG A 141 -4.20 -8.91 0.94
C ARG A 141 -4.79 -10.23 0.46
N GLU A 142 -4.55 -10.56 -0.78
CA GLU A 142 -5.06 -11.72 -1.49
C GLU A 142 -4.23 -13.00 -1.28
N LEU A 143 -3.12 -12.91 -0.53
CA LEU A 143 -2.22 -14.02 -0.26
C LEU A 143 -2.79 -14.99 0.77
N SER A 144 -2.58 -16.28 0.52
CA SER A 144 -2.88 -17.35 1.46
C SER A 144 -1.81 -17.49 2.55
N ARG A 145 -2.15 -18.16 3.65
CA ARG A 145 -1.23 -18.46 4.75
C ARG A 145 0.05 -19.17 4.28
N GLY A 146 -0.08 -20.10 3.33
CA GLY A 146 1.09 -20.82 2.80
C GLY A 146 2.05 -19.91 2.04
N GLU A 147 1.50 -18.99 1.22
CA GLU A 147 2.31 -18.01 0.48
C GLU A 147 2.97 -16.99 1.41
N ILE A 148 2.24 -16.53 2.44
CA ILE A 148 2.80 -15.62 3.46
C ILE A 148 3.93 -16.31 4.21
N ALA A 149 3.74 -17.57 4.64
CA ALA A 149 4.75 -18.35 5.34
C ALA A 149 6.02 -18.54 4.47
N GLU A 150 5.86 -18.89 3.20
CA GLU A 150 6.99 -19.04 2.26
C GLU A 150 7.76 -17.72 2.11
N ILE A 151 7.04 -16.61 1.94
CA ILE A 151 7.65 -15.28 1.81
C ILE A 151 8.39 -14.90 3.09
N CYS A 152 7.77 -15.08 4.28
CA CYS A 152 8.41 -14.77 5.55
C CYS A 152 9.71 -15.57 5.76
N GLN A 153 9.68 -16.86 5.40
CA GLN A 153 10.85 -17.74 5.56
C GLN A 153 12.03 -17.35 4.66
N LYS A 154 11.75 -16.83 3.45
CA LYS A 154 12.77 -16.58 2.41
C LYS A 154 13.03 -15.10 2.14
N SER A 155 12.29 -14.20 2.78
CA SER A 155 12.43 -12.75 2.60
C SER A 155 13.68 -12.21 3.27
N PRO A 156 14.47 -11.36 2.59
CA PRO A 156 15.59 -10.65 3.21
C PRO A 156 15.16 -9.39 3.98
N ILE A 157 13.88 -9.01 3.91
CA ILE A 157 13.30 -7.83 4.56
C ILE A 157 12.08 -8.20 5.39
N GLU A 158 11.67 -7.30 6.29
CA GLU A 158 10.51 -7.50 7.14
C GLU A 158 9.21 -7.61 6.33
N ILE A 159 8.31 -8.47 6.78
CA ILE A 159 7.01 -8.70 6.15
C ILE A 159 5.90 -8.13 7.04
N GLU A 160 5.05 -7.30 6.44
CA GLU A 160 3.87 -6.70 7.05
C GLU A 160 2.60 -7.21 6.35
N THR A 161 1.60 -7.64 7.13
CA THR A 161 0.32 -8.13 6.62
C THR A 161 -0.86 -7.40 7.24
N PHE A 162 -1.92 -7.15 6.45
CA PHE A 162 -3.18 -6.68 7.00
C PHE A 162 -3.93 -7.80 7.69
N VAL A 163 -4.38 -7.55 8.92
CA VAL A 163 -5.07 -8.56 9.74
C VAL A 163 -6.51 -8.22 10.07
N HIS A 164 -6.92 -6.95 9.93
CA HIS A 164 -8.27 -6.53 10.28
C HIS A 164 -8.75 -5.36 9.43
N GLY A 165 -10.06 -5.34 9.14
CA GLY A 165 -10.75 -4.24 8.49
C GLY A 165 -11.01 -4.42 7.00
N ALA A 166 -11.25 -3.33 6.28
CA ALA A 166 -11.77 -3.35 4.92
C ALA A 166 -10.84 -4.05 3.92
N LEU A 167 -11.38 -4.99 3.14
CA LEU A 167 -10.75 -5.54 1.96
C LEU A 167 -11.11 -4.71 0.72
N CYS A 168 -10.12 -4.47 -0.14
CA CYS A 168 -10.37 -4.02 -1.51
C CYS A 168 -10.79 -5.20 -2.38
N MET A 169 -11.67 -4.98 -3.35
CA MET A 169 -12.03 -6.01 -4.34
C MET A 169 -10.90 -6.22 -5.35
N CYS A 170 -10.25 -5.14 -5.75
CA CYS A 170 -9.09 -5.14 -6.63
C CYS A 170 -7.80 -5.27 -5.82
N TYR A 171 -6.77 -5.84 -6.41
CA TYR A 171 -5.42 -5.70 -5.90
C TYR A 171 -5.08 -4.23 -5.68
N SER A 172 -4.57 -3.91 -4.49
CA SER A 172 -4.26 -2.52 -4.13
C SER A 172 -3.20 -1.96 -5.08
N GLY A 173 -3.44 -0.74 -5.60
CA GLY A 173 -2.57 -0.11 -6.60
C GLY A 173 -2.91 -0.44 -8.06
N GLN A 174 -3.85 -1.38 -8.29
CA GLN A 174 -4.26 -1.85 -9.63
C GLN A 174 -5.73 -1.51 -9.94
N CYS A 175 -6.33 -0.57 -9.18
CA CYS A 175 -7.72 -0.17 -9.34
C CYS A 175 -7.85 1.24 -9.91
N GLU A 176 -8.34 1.32 -11.15
CA GLU A 176 -8.55 2.57 -11.88
C GLU A 176 -10.05 2.96 -11.98
N MET A 177 -10.95 2.12 -11.44
CA MET A 177 -12.39 2.27 -11.60
C MET A 177 -12.90 3.62 -11.11
N SER A 178 -12.46 4.05 -9.94
CA SER A 178 -12.87 5.33 -9.36
C SER A 178 -12.33 6.54 -10.15
N ALA A 179 -11.14 6.43 -10.75
CA ALA A 179 -10.54 7.44 -11.60
C ALA A 179 -11.28 7.56 -12.94
N VAL A 180 -11.47 6.44 -13.64
CA VAL A 180 -12.05 6.42 -14.98
C VAL A 180 -13.52 6.84 -14.95
N ILE A 181 -14.31 6.36 -13.98
CA ILE A 181 -15.75 6.68 -13.89
C ILE A 181 -15.97 8.08 -13.31
N GLY A 182 -15.23 8.46 -12.26
CA GLY A 182 -15.51 9.65 -11.46
C GLY A 182 -14.34 10.63 -11.29
N ARG A 183 -13.20 10.44 -11.99
CA ARG A 183 -11.96 11.23 -11.89
C ARG A 183 -11.27 11.18 -10.51
N ARG A 184 -11.79 10.43 -9.58
CA ARG A 184 -11.26 10.29 -8.21
C ARG A 184 -10.33 9.10 -8.11
N SER A 185 -9.03 9.31 -8.35
CA SER A 185 -8.06 8.22 -8.35
C SER A 185 -7.87 7.59 -6.97
N GLY A 186 -8.01 6.26 -6.89
CA GLY A 186 -7.65 5.48 -5.72
C GLY A 186 -6.15 5.51 -5.46
N ASN A 187 -5.35 5.56 -6.52
CA ASN A 187 -3.88 5.64 -6.47
C ASN A 187 -3.38 7.03 -6.06
N ARG A 188 -4.26 8.03 -6.04
CA ARG A 188 -4.00 9.39 -5.54
C ARG A 188 -4.76 9.72 -4.25
N GLY A 189 -5.31 8.70 -3.58
CA GLY A 189 -5.95 8.83 -2.28
C GLY A 189 -7.40 9.34 -2.29
N ALA A 190 -8.03 9.42 -3.47
CA ALA A 190 -9.38 9.99 -3.65
C ALA A 190 -10.47 8.95 -3.98
N CYS A 191 -10.23 7.65 -3.72
CA CYS A 191 -11.15 6.56 -4.06
C CYS A 191 -12.58 6.81 -3.55
N ALA A 192 -13.57 6.77 -4.48
CA ALA A 192 -15.00 6.88 -4.18
C ALA A 192 -15.65 5.55 -3.77
N GLN A 193 -14.88 4.45 -3.70
CA GLN A 193 -15.35 3.10 -3.36
C GLN A 193 -16.47 2.58 -4.31
N PRO A 194 -16.33 2.67 -5.65
CA PRO A 194 -17.35 2.19 -6.58
C PRO A 194 -17.65 0.69 -6.41
N CYS A 195 -16.70 -0.12 -5.94
CA CYS A 195 -16.91 -1.53 -5.64
C CYS A 195 -17.95 -1.79 -4.52
N ARG A 196 -18.40 -0.76 -3.80
CA ARG A 196 -19.45 -0.87 -2.74
C ARG A 196 -20.84 -0.54 -3.25
N LEU A 197 -20.97 -0.09 -4.48
CA LEU A 197 -22.25 0.21 -5.09
C LEU A 197 -22.93 -1.08 -5.60
N PRO A 198 -24.27 -1.05 -5.80
CA PRO A 198 -24.97 -2.14 -6.44
C PRO A 198 -24.66 -2.21 -7.94
N TYR A 199 -24.57 -3.43 -8.46
CA TYR A 199 -24.42 -3.74 -9.88
C TYR A 199 -25.27 -4.97 -10.21
N GLY A 200 -25.84 -4.97 -11.41
CA GLY A 200 -26.30 -6.21 -12.06
C GLY A 200 -25.10 -6.99 -12.61
N PHE A 201 -25.23 -8.31 -12.74
CA PHE A 201 -24.20 -9.16 -13.35
C PHE A 201 -24.82 -10.19 -14.28
N SER A 202 -24.54 -10.06 -15.58
CA SER A 202 -24.96 -10.99 -16.65
C SER A 202 -26.45 -11.37 -16.56
N GLY A 203 -27.32 -10.38 -16.51
CA GLY A 203 -28.79 -10.55 -16.45
C GLY A 203 -29.38 -10.85 -15.10
N ARG A 204 -28.56 -11.00 -14.03
CA ARG A 204 -29.06 -11.08 -12.65
C ARG A 204 -29.28 -9.67 -12.11
N ALA A 205 -30.40 -9.51 -11.40
CA ALA A 205 -30.80 -8.23 -10.81
C ALA A 205 -29.80 -7.73 -9.76
N ASP A 206 -29.93 -6.46 -9.43
CA ASP A 206 -29.09 -5.67 -8.55
C ASP A 206 -28.62 -6.39 -7.28
N GLY A 207 -27.32 -6.43 -7.12
CA GLY A 207 -26.63 -6.97 -5.97
C GLY A 207 -25.34 -6.20 -5.71
N HIS A 208 -24.48 -6.72 -4.87
CA HIS A 208 -23.17 -6.11 -4.59
C HIS A 208 -22.04 -7.11 -4.93
N PRO A 209 -21.90 -7.50 -6.22
CA PRO A 209 -20.94 -8.54 -6.64
C PRO A 209 -19.48 -8.13 -6.46
N LEU A 210 -19.19 -6.88 -6.12
CA LEU A 210 -17.86 -6.34 -5.87
C LEU A 210 -17.62 -5.97 -4.40
N SER A 211 -18.59 -6.15 -3.49
CA SER A 211 -18.46 -5.75 -2.10
C SER A 211 -18.01 -6.90 -1.20
N LEU A 212 -16.73 -6.92 -0.86
CA LEU A 212 -16.19 -7.90 0.11
C LEU A 212 -16.54 -7.52 1.55
N LYS A 213 -16.74 -8.55 2.40
CA LYS A 213 -16.72 -8.43 3.87
C LYS A 213 -15.39 -7.87 4.36
N ASP A 214 -15.36 -7.40 5.61
CA ASP A 214 -14.10 -6.99 6.23
C ASP A 214 -13.28 -8.23 6.62
N ALA A 215 -11.95 -8.13 6.58
CA ALA A 215 -11.09 -9.17 7.09
C ALA A 215 -11.10 -9.20 8.62
N ASN A 216 -11.01 -10.39 9.19
CA ASN A 216 -10.71 -10.60 10.60
C ASN A 216 -9.81 -11.83 10.76
N LEU A 217 -8.52 -11.60 10.92
CA LEU A 217 -7.51 -12.64 11.08
C LEU A 217 -7.06 -12.80 12.54
N ALA A 218 -7.83 -12.28 13.51
CA ALA A 218 -7.56 -12.47 14.93
C ALA A 218 -7.39 -13.94 15.35
N PRO A 219 -8.15 -14.92 14.82
CA PRO A 219 -7.94 -16.34 15.12
C PRO A 219 -6.56 -16.88 14.73
N PHE A 220 -5.86 -16.21 13.80
CA PHE A 220 -4.59 -16.66 13.24
C PHE A 220 -3.38 -15.87 13.75
N VAL A 221 -3.56 -14.99 14.74
CA VAL A 221 -2.46 -14.19 15.30
C VAL A 221 -1.30 -15.07 15.77
N PRO A 222 -1.49 -16.15 16.57
CA PRO A 222 -0.38 -17.02 16.94
C PRO A 222 0.32 -17.65 15.74
N GLU A 223 -0.42 -18.16 14.77
CA GLU A 223 0.13 -18.76 13.54
C GLU A 223 0.97 -17.74 12.75
N MET A 224 0.51 -16.48 12.66
CA MET A 224 1.25 -15.41 11.98
C MET A 224 2.53 -15.03 12.71
N MET A 225 2.52 -15.03 14.04
CA MET A 225 3.71 -14.83 14.85
C MET A 225 4.72 -15.95 14.62
N ASP A 226 4.28 -17.20 14.65
CA ASP A 226 5.11 -18.39 14.51
C ASP A 226 5.73 -18.50 13.10
N MET A 227 5.04 -18.05 12.05
CA MET A 227 5.61 -18.00 10.70
C MET A 227 6.55 -16.81 10.47
N GLY A 228 6.72 -15.90 11.45
CA GLY A 228 7.66 -14.80 11.40
C GLY A 228 7.16 -13.53 10.71
N VAL A 229 5.84 -13.29 10.68
CA VAL A 229 5.30 -11.99 10.23
C VAL A 229 5.80 -10.89 11.19
N ALA A 230 6.56 -9.95 10.66
CA ALA A 230 7.19 -8.90 11.47
C ALA A 230 6.19 -7.84 11.97
N CYS A 231 5.09 -7.61 11.21
CA CYS A 231 4.13 -6.58 11.55
C CYS A 231 2.70 -6.96 11.14
N LEU A 232 1.77 -6.87 12.10
CA LEU A 232 0.34 -7.03 11.90
C LEU A 232 -0.34 -5.67 11.79
N LYS A 233 -0.96 -5.38 10.65
CA LYS A 233 -1.55 -4.07 10.36
C LYS A 233 -3.06 -4.06 10.42
N ILE A 234 -3.61 -3.11 11.15
CA ILE A 234 -5.05 -2.84 11.21
C ILE A 234 -5.42 -1.77 10.17
N GLU A 235 -6.38 -2.04 9.27
CA GLU A 235 -6.93 -1.03 8.36
C GLU A 235 -7.97 -0.17 9.09
N GLY A 236 -7.94 1.16 8.90
CA GLY A 236 -8.97 1.97 9.54
C GLY A 236 -8.72 3.47 9.70
N ARG A 237 -7.85 4.14 8.92
CA ARG A 237 -7.60 5.60 9.05
C ARG A 237 -8.84 6.49 8.87
N MET A 238 -9.90 5.97 8.24
CA MET A 238 -11.18 6.64 8.07
C MET A 238 -12.23 6.18 9.10
N LYS A 239 -11.83 5.39 10.08
CA LYS A 239 -12.69 4.86 11.13
C LYS A 239 -12.69 5.77 12.36
N ARG A 240 -13.73 5.62 13.19
CA ARG A 240 -13.84 6.32 14.47
C ARG A 240 -12.70 5.89 15.41
N PRO A 241 -12.25 6.80 16.31
CA PRO A 241 -11.22 6.49 17.30
C PRO A 241 -11.58 5.30 18.19
N GLU A 242 -12.85 5.12 18.55
CA GLU A 242 -13.33 4.00 19.37
C GLU A 242 -13.15 2.64 18.67
N TYR A 243 -13.33 2.59 17.33
CA TYR A 243 -13.00 1.41 16.56
C TYR A 243 -11.50 1.12 16.64
N VAL A 244 -10.67 2.15 16.49
CA VAL A 244 -9.21 2.00 16.56
C VAL A 244 -8.80 1.46 17.93
N ALA A 245 -9.33 2.04 19.02
CA ALA A 245 -9.07 1.60 20.38
C ALA A 245 -9.50 0.13 20.60
N ALA A 246 -10.73 -0.21 20.28
CA ALA A 246 -11.30 -1.54 20.52
C ALA A 246 -10.52 -2.65 19.78
N VAL A 247 -10.24 -2.43 18.49
CA VAL A 247 -9.53 -3.41 17.66
C VAL A 247 -8.08 -3.53 18.13
N THR A 248 -7.39 -2.40 18.36
CA THR A 248 -6.00 -2.39 18.80
C THR A 248 -5.84 -3.10 20.15
N GLU A 249 -6.72 -2.83 21.13
CA GLU A 249 -6.66 -3.45 22.46
C GLU A 249 -6.77 -4.99 22.38
N ILE A 250 -7.69 -5.50 21.56
CA ILE A 250 -7.86 -6.94 21.38
C ILE A 250 -6.63 -7.54 20.73
N TYR A 251 -6.17 -7.01 19.58
CA TYR A 251 -4.98 -7.55 18.91
C TYR A 251 -3.70 -7.44 19.75
N ALA A 252 -3.49 -6.34 20.49
CA ALA A 252 -2.36 -6.19 21.42
C ALA A 252 -2.37 -7.26 22.50
N ARG A 253 -3.55 -7.63 23.00
CA ARG A 253 -3.70 -8.72 24.00
C ARG A 253 -3.40 -10.07 23.38
N LEU A 254 -3.91 -10.36 22.16
CA LEU A 254 -3.64 -11.63 21.46
C LEU A 254 -2.16 -11.83 21.18
N LEU A 255 -1.46 -10.77 20.75
CA LEU A 255 -0.01 -10.79 20.54
C LEU A 255 0.75 -11.04 21.83
N ARG A 256 0.46 -10.29 22.91
CA ARG A 256 1.15 -10.41 24.20
C ARG A 256 0.95 -11.77 24.83
N GLU A 257 -0.27 -12.34 24.73
CA GLU A 257 -0.64 -13.60 25.36
C GLU A 257 -0.43 -14.81 24.44
N HIS A 258 -0.03 -14.59 23.19
CA HIS A 258 0.17 -15.61 22.15
C HIS A 258 -1.02 -16.60 22.09
N ARG A 259 -2.23 -16.09 21.93
CA ARG A 259 -3.45 -16.87 21.92
C ARG A 259 -4.46 -16.41 20.87
N THR A 260 -5.42 -17.27 20.63
CA THR A 260 -6.61 -16.96 19.80
C THR A 260 -7.63 -16.11 20.60
N PRO A 261 -8.51 -15.36 19.91
CA PRO A 261 -9.53 -14.55 20.57
C PRO A 261 -10.61 -15.40 21.24
N THR A 262 -11.14 -14.92 22.36
CA THR A 262 -12.34 -15.47 22.99
C THR A 262 -13.58 -15.17 22.18
N LYS A 263 -14.71 -15.85 22.48
CA LYS A 263 -16.01 -15.56 21.85
C LYS A 263 -16.48 -14.12 22.10
N ASP A 264 -16.17 -13.56 23.28
CA ASP A 264 -16.51 -12.17 23.63
C ASP A 264 -15.69 -11.19 22.80
N GLU A 265 -14.37 -11.41 22.67
CA GLU A 265 -13.50 -10.59 21.83
C GLU A 265 -13.94 -10.61 20.35
N GLN A 266 -14.33 -11.77 19.82
CA GLN A 266 -14.90 -11.87 18.47
C GLN A 266 -16.19 -11.06 18.30
N LYS A 267 -17.09 -11.11 19.30
CA LYS A 267 -18.31 -10.30 19.29
C LYS A 267 -17.99 -8.80 19.33
N LYS A 268 -17.02 -8.38 20.15
CA LYS A 268 -16.58 -6.99 20.25
C LYS A 268 -15.96 -6.49 18.94
N LEU A 269 -15.15 -7.31 18.24
CA LEU A 269 -14.62 -6.98 16.92
C LEU A 269 -15.74 -6.75 15.90
N ALA A 270 -16.77 -7.62 15.90
CA ALA A 270 -17.92 -7.49 15.01
C ALA A 270 -18.77 -6.26 15.35
N LEU A 271 -18.95 -5.97 16.64
CA LEU A 271 -19.68 -4.79 17.14
C LEU A 271 -18.95 -3.50 16.81
N ALA A 272 -17.61 -3.46 16.89
CA ALA A 272 -16.81 -2.29 16.52
C ALA A 272 -17.06 -1.88 15.08
N PHE A 273 -17.00 -2.82 14.15
CA PHE A 273 -17.41 -2.63 12.75
C PHE A 273 -17.32 -3.94 11.95
N SER A 274 -18.38 -4.26 11.19
CA SER A 274 -18.33 -5.30 10.15
C SER A 274 -19.29 -4.99 9.00
N ARG A 275 -19.03 -5.58 7.83
CA ARG A 275 -19.93 -5.59 6.67
C ARG A 275 -20.53 -6.98 6.53
N ASP A 276 -21.65 -7.20 7.19
CA ASP A 276 -22.33 -8.50 7.21
C ASP A 276 -21.40 -9.64 7.70
N GLY A 277 -20.70 -9.37 8.81
CA GLY A 277 -19.67 -10.26 9.35
C GLY A 277 -18.30 -10.05 8.73
N PHE A 278 -17.47 -11.09 8.84
CA PHE A 278 -16.08 -11.09 8.43
C PHE A 278 -15.76 -12.17 7.41
N THR A 279 -14.59 -12.05 6.79
CA THR A 279 -14.02 -13.09 5.93
C THR A 279 -12.55 -13.33 6.26
N GLU A 280 -12.15 -14.59 6.19
CA GLU A 280 -10.76 -15.09 6.25
C GLU A 280 -10.39 -15.79 4.93
N GLY A 281 -11.24 -15.64 3.91
CA GLY A 281 -11.19 -16.45 2.70
C GLY A 281 -9.82 -16.41 2.01
N TYR A 282 -9.25 -15.23 1.77
CA TYR A 282 -7.94 -15.14 1.14
C TYR A 282 -6.85 -15.82 1.97
N TYR A 283 -6.79 -15.56 3.27
CA TYR A 283 -5.79 -16.18 4.15
C TYR A 283 -5.88 -17.71 4.17
N ARG A 284 -7.10 -18.24 4.13
CA ARG A 284 -7.33 -19.70 4.02
C ARG A 284 -7.12 -20.27 2.61
N GLY A 285 -6.90 -19.42 1.61
CA GLY A 285 -6.84 -19.83 0.20
C GLY A 285 -8.20 -20.22 -0.38
N VAL A 286 -9.30 -19.83 0.27
CA VAL A 286 -10.67 -20.10 -0.17
C VAL A 286 -11.30 -18.85 -0.72
N ARG A 287 -11.68 -18.88 -2.00
CA ARG A 287 -12.37 -17.79 -2.70
C ARG A 287 -13.83 -18.19 -2.90
N GLY A 288 -14.69 -17.20 -3.03
CA GLY A 288 -16.09 -17.50 -3.35
C GLY A 288 -17.09 -16.56 -2.70
N ARG A 289 -18.34 -16.91 -2.85
CA ARG A 289 -19.52 -16.09 -2.50
C ARG A 289 -19.58 -15.71 -1.02
N GLU A 290 -19.06 -16.55 -0.13
CA GLU A 290 -19.02 -16.32 1.32
C GLU A 290 -18.18 -15.10 1.73
N MET A 291 -17.28 -14.66 0.85
CA MET A 291 -16.45 -13.48 1.08
C MET A 291 -17.18 -12.15 0.88
N PHE A 292 -18.40 -12.15 0.30
CA PHE A 292 -19.13 -10.95 -0.08
C PHE A 292 -20.17 -10.57 0.96
N GLY A 293 -20.34 -9.26 1.17
CA GLY A 293 -21.32 -8.73 2.10
C GLY A 293 -21.37 -7.21 2.08
N THR A 294 -22.46 -6.66 2.62
CA THR A 294 -22.71 -5.21 2.72
C THR A 294 -23.17 -4.87 4.13
N ARG A 295 -22.84 -3.68 4.60
CA ARG A 295 -23.38 -3.21 5.87
C ARG A 295 -24.84 -2.79 5.66
N PRO A 296 -25.79 -3.26 6.50
CA PRO A 296 -27.17 -2.79 6.45
C PRO A 296 -27.25 -1.27 6.66
N GLU A 297 -28.11 -0.59 5.90
CA GLU A 297 -28.27 0.88 5.98
C GLU A 297 -28.71 1.35 7.37
N ASN A 298 -29.50 0.52 8.06
CA ASN A 298 -30.00 0.80 9.42
C ASN A 298 -29.04 0.34 10.54
N ALA A 299 -27.83 -0.11 10.22
CA ALA A 299 -26.85 -0.53 11.22
C ALA A 299 -26.42 0.62 12.11
N ARG A 300 -26.75 0.53 13.39
CA ARG A 300 -26.40 1.54 14.40
C ARG A 300 -25.00 1.31 14.96
N TRP A 301 -24.39 2.37 15.45
CA TRP A 301 -23.17 2.29 16.24
C TRP A 301 -23.50 1.93 17.69
N PRO A 302 -22.65 1.18 18.39
CA PRO A 302 -22.83 0.85 19.81
C PRO A 302 -22.35 2.04 20.67
N GLU A 303 -23.14 3.12 20.69
CA GLU A 303 -22.71 4.41 21.25
C GLU A 303 -22.37 4.34 22.75
N ASP A 304 -23.12 3.55 23.56
CA ASP A 304 -22.82 3.39 24.98
C ASP A 304 -21.44 2.75 25.19
N TRP A 305 -21.17 1.66 24.50
CA TRP A 305 -19.89 0.98 24.56
C TRP A 305 -18.75 1.86 23.99
N PHE A 306 -19.01 2.60 22.94
CA PHE A 306 -18.04 3.54 22.38
C PHE A 306 -17.74 4.70 23.36
N SER A 307 -18.74 5.17 24.11
CA SER A 307 -18.54 6.17 25.16
C SER A 307 -17.65 5.65 26.30
N GLU A 308 -17.82 4.39 26.70
CA GLU A 308 -16.95 3.75 27.69
C GLU A 308 -15.49 3.66 27.18
N ILE A 309 -15.30 3.20 25.95
CA ILE A 309 -13.98 3.11 25.34
C ILE A 309 -13.31 4.49 25.27
N ARG A 310 -14.05 5.51 24.82
CA ARG A 310 -13.56 6.88 24.74
C ARG A 310 -13.11 7.39 26.10
N THR A 311 -13.92 7.21 27.13
CA THR A 311 -13.59 7.63 28.50
C THR A 311 -12.29 7.02 28.99
N ARG A 312 -12.02 5.74 28.62
CA ARG A 312 -10.79 5.05 29.02
C ARG A 312 -9.55 5.67 28.35
N TYR A 313 -9.50 5.78 27.02
CA TYR A 313 -8.30 6.27 26.35
C TYR A 313 -8.09 7.80 26.52
N GLU A 314 -9.13 8.58 26.82
CA GLU A 314 -9.00 10.03 27.06
C GLU A 314 -8.59 10.37 28.51
N LYS A 315 -9.14 9.67 29.50
CA LYS A 315 -8.98 10.01 30.91
C LYS A 315 -7.93 9.17 31.61
N GLU A 316 -7.69 7.95 31.16
CA GLU A 316 -6.73 7.04 31.76
C GLU A 316 -5.43 7.05 30.97
N ASN A 317 -4.29 7.15 31.67
CA ASN A 317 -2.99 7.01 31.03
C ASN A 317 -2.59 5.53 31.06
N LEU A 318 -3.07 4.75 30.09
CA LEU A 318 -2.93 3.30 30.03
C LEU A 318 -1.56 2.88 29.54
N ARG A 319 -0.91 3.66 28.67
CA ARG A 319 0.44 3.38 28.14
C ARG A 319 1.49 4.14 28.93
N LEU A 320 1.88 3.59 30.08
CA LEU A 320 2.95 4.13 30.93
C LEU A 320 4.29 3.47 30.61
N VAL A 321 5.35 4.26 30.72
CA VAL A 321 6.74 3.82 30.59
C VAL A 321 7.27 3.40 31.97
N PRO A 322 7.61 2.12 32.19
CA PRO A 322 8.13 1.67 33.46
C PRO A 322 9.55 2.20 33.68
N LEU A 323 9.79 2.73 34.89
CA LEU A 323 11.09 3.23 35.33
C LEU A 323 11.60 2.49 36.58
N THR A 324 12.91 2.26 36.62
CA THR A 324 13.67 1.94 37.80
C THR A 324 14.33 3.24 38.28
N LEU A 325 14.16 3.56 39.58
CA LEU A 325 14.77 4.71 40.24
C LEU A 325 15.81 4.27 41.27
N ASN A 326 16.97 4.93 41.27
CA ASN A 326 18.01 4.76 42.28
C ASN A 326 18.35 6.14 42.84
N CYS A 327 18.03 6.36 44.12
CA CYS A 327 18.29 7.62 44.81
C CYS A 327 19.38 7.42 45.85
N THR A 328 20.35 8.32 45.86
CA THR A 328 21.44 8.32 46.89
C THR A 328 21.45 9.67 47.62
N ILE A 329 21.42 9.61 48.93
CA ILE A 329 21.38 10.79 49.81
C ILE A 329 22.45 10.55 50.93
N ARG A 330 23.56 11.29 50.82
CA ARG A 330 24.68 11.20 51.77
C ARG A 330 24.94 12.51 52.47
N ALA A 331 25.48 12.42 53.67
CA ALA A 331 25.81 13.61 54.45
C ALA A 331 26.93 14.43 53.76
N GLY A 332 26.65 15.74 53.54
CA GLY A 332 27.61 16.66 52.91
C GLY A 332 27.75 16.53 51.37
N GLU A 333 27.04 15.58 50.73
CA GLU A 333 27.04 15.38 49.27
C GLU A 333 25.71 15.82 48.66
N PRO A 334 25.72 16.28 47.37
CA PRO A 334 24.47 16.51 46.64
C PRO A 334 23.69 15.20 46.49
N MET A 335 22.38 15.28 46.68
CA MET A 335 21.49 14.14 46.39
C MET A 335 21.58 13.76 44.91
N THR A 336 21.58 12.47 44.61
CA THR A 336 21.50 12.00 43.20
C THR A 336 20.30 11.10 43.00
N LEU A 337 19.69 11.22 41.81
CA LEU A 337 18.63 10.34 41.33
C LEU A 337 18.95 9.85 39.93
N THR A 338 19.09 8.54 39.81
CA THR A 338 19.21 7.87 38.51
C THR A 338 17.86 7.26 38.15
N ALA A 339 17.35 7.57 36.96
CA ALA A 339 16.17 6.94 36.37
C ALA A 339 16.60 6.15 35.14
N GLU A 340 16.07 4.93 34.99
CA GLU A 340 16.36 4.03 33.86
C GLU A 340 15.08 3.35 33.39
N ASP A 341 14.89 3.27 32.05
CA ASP A 341 13.77 2.54 31.43
C ASP A 341 14.21 1.19 30.87
N LEU A 342 13.25 0.37 30.42
CA LEU A 342 13.51 -0.93 29.78
C LEU A 342 14.17 -0.80 28.39
N GLY A 343 14.15 0.38 27.79
CA GLY A 343 14.80 0.68 26.50
C GLY A 343 16.28 1.05 26.62
N GLY A 344 16.82 1.08 27.84
CA GLY A 344 18.22 1.43 28.11
C GLY A 344 18.49 2.95 28.18
N HIS A 345 17.45 3.79 28.16
CA HIS A 345 17.62 5.21 28.44
C HIS A 345 17.91 5.40 29.92
N ARG A 346 18.96 6.16 30.21
CA ARG A 346 19.41 6.39 31.57
C ARG A 346 19.78 7.85 31.80
N VAL A 347 19.25 8.45 32.84
CA VAL A 347 19.53 9.84 33.24
C VAL A 347 19.92 9.86 34.70
N THR A 348 20.86 10.74 35.06
CA THR A 348 21.26 10.97 36.46
C THR A 348 21.23 12.47 36.72
N VAL A 349 20.46 12.87 37.71
CA VAL A 349 20.33 14.28 38.12
C VAL A 349 20.87 14.46 39.54
N THR A 350 21.37 15.66 39.81
CA THR A 350 21.88 16.06 41.12
C THR A 350 20.99 17.15 41.74
N GLY A 351 20.69 17.01 43.01
CA GLY A 351 19.90 17.94 43.79
C GLY A 351 20.69 18.67 44.85
N ALA A 352 19.97 19.27 45.78
CA ALA A 352 20.57 19.98 46.93
C ALA A 352 21.34 19.05 47.84
N ILE A 353 22.29 19.63 48.60
CA ILE A 353 22.99 18.93 49.68
C ILE A 353 22.04 18.78 50.87
N SER A 354 22.00 17.59 51.45
CA SER A 354 21.15 17.28 52.61
C SER A 354 21.79 17.83 53.91
N GLU A 355 20.96 18.38 54.78
CA GLU A 355 21.38 18.90 56.10
C GLU A 355 21.13 17.87 57.21
N ALA A 356 21.81 17.99 58.31
CA ALA A 356 21.51 17.22 59.50
C ALA A 356 20.09 17.59 60.03
N ALA A 357 19.32 16.60 60.42
CA ALA A 357 17.95 16.83 60.92
C ALA A 357 17.98 17.51 62.28
N ARG A 358 17.24 18.62 62.38
CA ARG A 358 17.10 19.37 63.67
C ARG A 358 16.04 18.79 64.60
N SER A 359 15.07 18.07 64.08
CA SER A 359 13.99 17.46 64.86
C SER A 359 13.74 16.01 64.45
N ARG A 360 13.36 15.77 63.19
CA ARG A 360 13.03 14.45 62.67
C ARG A 360 13.79 14.21 61.37
N ALA A 361 14.55 13.14 61.33
CA ALA A 361 15.21 12.66 60.13
C ALA A 361 14.18 12.07 59.14
N VAL A 362 14.42 12.24 57.81
CA VAL A 362 13.63 11.60 56.77
C VAL A 362 13.99 10.11 56.72
N THR A 363 13.01 9.26 56.43
CA THR A 363 13.22 7.82 56.22
C THR A 363 13.35 7.48 54.75
N ALA A 364 13.98 6.37 54.41
CA ALA A 364 14.10 5.87 53.06
C ALA A 364 12.69 5.62 52.42
N GLU A 365 11.76 5.12 53.22
CA GLU A 365 10.36 4.87 52.81
C GLU A 365 9.62 6.17 52.44
N GLU A 366 9.83 7.26 53.19
CA GLU A 366 9.27 8.57 52.90
C GLU A 366 9.84 9.15 51.59
N VAL A 367 11.12 8.98 51.32
CA VAL A 367 11.79 9.35 50.07
C VAL A 367 11.22 8.55 48.92
N GLU A 368 11.17 7.21 49.05
CA GLU A 368 10.60 6.33 48.03
C GLU A 368 9.16 6.69 47.69
N THR A 369 8.31 6.86 48.73
CA THR A 369 6.90 7.24 48.54
C THR A 369 6.75 8.52 47.73
N ARG A 370 7.66 9.50 47.91
CA ARG A 370 7.63 10.76 47.13
C ARG A 370 8.14 10.61 45.71
N LEU A 371 9.18 9.82 45.51
CA LEU A 371 9.78 9.57 44.19
C LEU A 371 8.84 8.76 43.27
N ARG A 372 8.02 7.87 43.87
CA ARG A 372 7.01 7.08 43.12
C ARG A 372 5.82 7.91 42.62
N LYS A 373 5.66 9.17 43.04
CA LYS A 373 4.53 10.04 42.63
C LYS A 373 4.77 10.62 41.23
N THR A 374 4.49 9.85 40.20
CA THR A 374 4.64 10.25 38.78
C THR A 374 3.33 10.61 38.09
N GLY A 375 2.24 10.76 38.84
CA GLY A 375 0.92 11.10 38.30
C GLY A 375 0.93 12.33 37.38
N GLY A 376 0.20 12.28 36.29
CA GLY A 376 0.17 13.31 35.24
C GLY A 376 1.33 13.25 34.25
N THR A 377 2.25 12.26 34.36
CA THR A 377 3.34 12.02 33.41
C THR A 377 3.13 10.72 32.64
N ALA A 378 3.98 10.46 31.62
CA ALA A 378 3.96 9.21 30.87
C ALA A 378 4.68 8.05 31.58
N PHE A 379 5.12 8.24 32.82
CA PHE A 379 5.99 7.30 33.53
C PHE A 379 5.29 6.61 34.70
N SER A 380 5.72 5.36 34.99
CA SER A 380 5.37 4.63 36.21
C SER A 380 6.63 4.04 36.84
N VAL A 381 6.77 4.18 38.14
CA VAL A 381 7.93 3.65 38.87
C VAL A 381 7.68 2.20 39.31
N THR A 382 8.36 1.25 38.68
CA THR A 382 8.27 -0.19 39.02
C THR A 382 9.19 -0.56 40.19
N GLN A 383 10.40 -0.02 40.19
CA GLN A 383 11.36 -0.22 41.23
C GLN A 383 11.94 1.12 41.71
N CYS A 384 12.18 1.24 43.02
CA CYS A 384 12.81 2.43 43.57
C CYS A 384 13.70 1.99 44.74
N ALA A 385 15.00 2.18 44.57
CA ALA A 385 15.99 1.92 45.66
C ALA A 385 16.48 3.27 46.24
N VAL A 386 16.56 3.36 47.56
CA VAL A 386 17.01 4.55 48.27
C VAL A 386 18.15 4.21 49.19
N ALA A 387 19.34 4.74 48.90
CA ALA A 387 20.50 4.72 49.79
C ALA A 387 20.52 6.05 50.54
N LEU A 388 20.22 6.01 51.85
CA LEU A 388 20.08 7.18 52.70
C LEU A 388 20.94 7.05 53.95
N ASP A 389 21.83 8.01 54.23
CA ASP A 389 22.55 8.10 55.48
C ASP A 389 21.60 8.56 56.60
N GLY A 390 21.77 7.98 57.80
CA GLY A 390 20.93 8.29 58.95
C GLY A 390 21.06 9.74 59.44
N GLY A 391 19.99 10.25 60.04
CA GLY A 391 20.01 11.56 60.67
C GLY A 391 19.91 12.79 59.74
N LEU A 392 19.57 12.60 58.47
CA LEU A 392 19.46 13.67 57.50
C LEU A 392 18.03 14.22 57.41
N ALA A 393 17.93 15.51 57.07
CA ALA A 393 16.72 16.18 56.69
C ALA A 393 16.73 16.50 55.20
N VAL A 394 15.64 16.16 54.48
CA VAL A 394 15.45 16.47 53.09
C VAL A 394 14.05 17.11 52.93
N SER A 395 14.01 18.27 52.29
CA SER A 395 12.72 18.93 52.05
C SER A 395 11.92 18.19 51.00
N ALA A 396 10.59 18.19 51.17
CA ALA A 396 9.66 17.65 50.17
C ALA A 396 9.80 18.37 48.80
N GLY A 397 10.09 19.68 48.85
CA GLY A 397 10.35 20.47 47.64
C GLY A 397 11.57 20.02 46.87
N ALA A 398 12.70 19.72 47.58
CA ALA A 398 13.93 19.24 46.96
C ALA A 398 13.74 17.87 46.27
N LEU A 399 13.09 16.90 46.93
CA LEU A 399 12.74 15.61 46.31
C LEU A 399 11.82 15.73 45.10
N ASN A 400 10.85 16.61 45.17
CA ASN A 400 9.95 16.84 44.05
C ASN A 400 10.67 17.51 42.87
N ALA A 401 11.60 18.43 43.13
CA ALA A 401 12.42 19.08 42.07
C ALA A 401 13.33 18.03 41.41
N LEU A 402 14.04 17.22 42.20
CA LEU A 402 14.93 16.15 41.75
C LEU A 402 14.17 15.16 40.84
N ARG A 403 12.98 14.70 41.27
CA ARG A 403 12.12 13.82 40.51
C ARG A 403 11.68 14.48 39.19
N ARG A 404 11.17 15.71 39.22
CA ARG A 404 10.72 16.43 38.01
C ARG A 404 11.82 16.59 37.00
N GLU A 405 13.02 16.93 37.45
CA GLU A 405 14.20 17.07 36.60
C GLU A 405 14.56 15.73 35.93
N ALA A 406 14.60 14.63 36.72
CA ALA A 406 14.88 13.29 36.18
C ALA A 406 13.86 12.87 35.13
N LEU A 407 12.57 13.11 35.36
CA LEU A 407 11.51 12.78 34.42
C LEU A 407 11.57 13.66 33.16
N ALA A 408 11.88 14.96 33.28
CA ALA A 408 12.04 15.86 32.15
C ALA A 408 13.23 15.46 31.24
N GLN A 409 14.37 15.12 31.84
CA GLN A 409 15.53 14.62 31.09
C GLN A 409 15.25 13.26 30.43
N MET A 410 14.52 12.36 31.10
CA MET A 410 14.09 11.09 30.52
C MET A 410 13.15 11.30 29.33
N GLU A 411 12.18 12.21 29.43
CA GLU A 411 11.32 12.61 28.33
C GLU A 411 12.12 13.16 27.15
N ALA A 412 13.05 14.09 27.40
CA ALA A 412 13.92 14.66 26.38
C ALA A 412 14.78 13.59 25.69
N GLN A 413 15.31 12.62 26.44
CA GLN A 413 16.10 11.53 25.89
C GLN A 413 15.28 10.57 25.02
N ARG A 414 14.07 10.22 25.45
CA ARG A 414 13.16 9.34 24.70
C ARG A 414 12.58 9.98 23.44
N THR A 415 12.41 11.31 23.43
CA THR A 415 11.89 12.07 22.30
C THR A 415 13.00 12.66 21.42
N ALA A 416 14.26 12.34 21.72
CA ALA A 416 15.39 12.82 20.93
C ALA A 416 15.33 12.33 19.48
N VAL A 417 15.37 13.26 18.56
CA VAL A 417 15.35 12.95 17.15
C VAL A 417 16.73 12.44 16.70
N PRO A 418 16.81 11.30 16.01
CA PRO A 418 18.08 10.79 15.50
C PRO A 418 18.68 11.76 14.47
N LYS A 419 19.99 11.95 14.53
CA LYS A 419 20.71 12.74 13.52
C LYS A 419 20.71 11.98 12.19
N ARG A 420 20.18 12.58 11.15
CA ARG A 420 20.07 12.01 9.80
C ARG A 420 20.62 12.96 8.75
N ARG A 421 21.16 12.39 7.70
CA ARG A 421 21.55 13.17 6.51
C ARG A 421 20.30 13.62 5.76
N VAL A 422 20.28 14.87 5.37
CA VAL A 422 19.20 15.48 4.58
C VAL A 422 19.84 16.25 3.45
N PHE A 423 19.40 16.01 2.21
CA PHE A 423 19.90 16.66 1.02
C PHE A 423 18.80 17.47 0.32
N ASP A 424 19.21 18.41 -0.51
CA ASP A 424 18.27 19.19 -1.30
C ASP A 424 17.64 18.34 -2.42
N PHE A 425 16.38 18.64 -2.72
CA PHE A 425 15.70 18.05 -3.85
C PHE A 425 16.23 18.61 -5.15
N VAL A 426 16.69 17.75 -6.03
CA VAL A 426 17.08 18.08 -7.40
C VAL A 426 16.03 17.53 -8.35
N PRO A 427 15.33 18.40 -9.10
CA PRO A 427 14.34 17.96 -10.08
C PRO A 427 14.95 17.03 -11.13
N PRO A 428 14.19 16.05 -11.63
CA PRO A 428 14.66 15.19 -12.71
C PRO A 428 14.94 16.00 -13.98
N THR A 429 15.98 15.63 -14.70
CA THR A 429 16.31 16.26 -15.99
C THR A 429 15.21 15.96 -17.01
N ILE A 430 14.65 17.00 -17.60
CA ILE A 430 13.63 16.88 -18.63
C ILE A 430 14.28 16.75 -20.01
N VAL A 431 14.23 15.55 -20.53
CA VAL A 431 14.63 15.23 -21.91
C VAL A 431 13.39 15.35 -22.79
N LYS A 432 13.47 16.15 -23.83
CA LYS A 432 12.40 16.24 -24.84
C LYS A 432 12.70 15.31 -26.01
N ASN A 433 11.66 14.68 -26.51
CA ASN A 433 11.74 13.98 -27.78
C ASN A 433 11.23 14.93 -28.86
N SER A 434 12.08 15.25 -29.83
CA SER A 434 11.74 16.07 -31.01
C SER A 434 10.98 15.26 -32.06
N ALA A 435 10.31 14.20 -31.64
CA ALA A 435 9.87 13.15 -32.49
C ALA A 435 8.82 13.53 -33.50
N ASP A 436 9.04 12.99 -34.64
CA ASP A 436 8.09 12.47 -35.62
C ASP A 436 6.85 11.86 -34.98
N LYS A 437 5.80 11.62 -35.77
CA LYS A 437 4.60 10.90 -35.33
C LYS A 437 4.96 9.64 -34.55
N PRO A 438 4.27 9.37 -33.41
CA PRO A 438 4.44 8.13 -32.70
C PRO A 438 4.15 6.92 -33.59
N LEU A 439 4.92 5.86 -33.44
CA LEU A 439 4.67 4.59 -34.10
C LEU A 439 3.46 3.91 -33.43
N LEU A 440 2.58 3.34 -34.23
CA LEU A 440 1.43 2.60 -33.71
C LEU A 440 1.87 1.22 -33.21
N THR A 441 1.38 0.85 -32.04
CA THR A 441 1.52 -0.47 -31.46
C THR A 441 0.15 -1.06 -31.17
N VAL A 442 0.03 -2.39 -31.16
CA VAL A 442 -1.21 -3.07 -30.85
C VAL A 442 -1.02 -4.03 -29.68
N SER A 443 -1.99 -4.09 -28.78
CA SER A 443 -2.05 -5.07 -27.71
C SER A 443 -3.27 -5.95 -27.90
N LEU A 444 -3.07 -7.26 -27.93
CA LEU A 444 -4.09 -8.26 -28.18
C LEU A 444 -4.55 -8.89 -26.86
N HIS A 445 -5.79 -9.35 -26.82
CA HIS A 445 -6.34 -10.11 -25.70
C HIS A 445 -6.76 -11.54 -26.12
N LYS A 446 -6.97 -11.76 -27.40
CA LYS A 446 -7.38 -13.04 -27.98
C LYS A 446 -6.48 -13.43 -29.14
N ALA A 447 -6.30 -14.74 -29.33
CA ALA A 447 -5.44 -15.26 -30.40
C ALA A 447 -5.95 -14.90 -31.81
N GLU A 448 -7.28 -14.92 -32.01
CA GLU A 448 -7.91 -14.61 -33.30
C GLU A 448 -7.77 -13.13 -33.73
N GLN A 449 -7.35 -12.25 -32.83
CA GLN A 449 -7.05 -10.84 -33.18
C GLN A 449 -5.75 -10.69 -33.96
N LEU A 450 -4.84 -11.68 -33.88
CA LEU A 450 -3.64 -11.72 -34.71
C LEU A 450 -4.00 -12.27 -36.09
N SER A 451 -4.12 -11.42 -37.08
CA SER A 451 -4.42 -11.80 -38.47
C SER A 451 -3.37 -11.28 -39.43
N GLU A 452 -3.28 -11.90 -40.63
CA GLU A 452 -2.39 -11.47 -41.71
C GLU A 452 -2.70 -10.01 -42.12
N GLU A 453 -3.99 -9.64 -42.16
CA GLU A 453 -4.42 -8.31 -42.51
C GLU A 453 -4.00 -7.27 -41.48
N LEU A 454 -3.99 -7.63 -40.17
CA LEU A 454 -3.51 -6.75 -39.10
C LEU A 454 -2.02 -6.48 -39.26
N VAL A 455 -1.21 -7.54 -39.46
CA VAL A 455 0.24 -7.41 -39.57
C VAL A 455 0.66 -6.78 -40.90
N ALA A 456 -0.16 -6.92 -41.96
CA ALA A 456 0.04 -6.22 -43.24
C ALA A 456 0.04 -4.70 -43.10
N LEU A 457 -0.61 -4.17 -42.09
CA LEU A 457 -0.61 -2.73 -41.74
C LEU A 457 0.66 -2.30 -40.96
N VAL A 458 1.58 -3.21 -40.70
CA VAL A 458 2.91 -2.98 -40.13
C VAL A 458 2.86 -2.18 -38.81
N PRO A 459 2.13 -2.64 -37.76
CA PRO A 459 2.28 -2.04 -36.46
C PRO A 459 3.73 -2.22 -35.95
N ALA A 460 4.29 -1.22 -35.30
CA ALA A 460 5.68 -1.27 -34.83
C ALA A 460 5.90 -2.39 -33.80
N ARG A 461 4.90 -2.67 -32.99
CA ARG A 461 4.91 -3.75 -31.99
C ARG A 461 3.54 -4.40 -31.86
N VAL A 462 3.57 -5.71 -31.59
CA VAL A 462 2.40 -6.48 -31.19
C VAL A 462 2.65 -7.06 -29.82
N TYR A 463 1.85 -6.64 -28.84
CA TYR A 463 1.89 -7.17 -27.46
C TYR A 463 0.90 -8.32 -27.34
N VAL A 464 1.39 -9.49 -26.95
CA VAL A 464 0.61 -10.73 -26.88
C VAL A 464 0.70 -11.28 -25.44
N PRO A 465 -0.43 -11.59 -24.76
CA PRO A 465 -0.40 -12.29 -23.49
C PRO A 465 0.45 -13.57 -23.59
N VAL A 466 1.34 -13.77 -22.62
CA VAL A 466 2.33 -14.88 -22.68
C VAL A 466 1.67 -16.25 -22.80
N GLU A 467 0.50 -16.43 -22.22
CA GLU A 467 -0.29 -17.67 -22.29
C GLU A 467 -0.91 -17.97 -23.64
N LEU A 468 -1.00 -16.98 -24.52
CA LEU A 468 -1.50 -17.18 -25.89
C LEU A 468 -0.38 -17.58 -26.88
N LEU A 469 0.87 -17.26 -26.58
CA LEU A 469 2.01 -17.51 -27.49
C LEU A 469 2.21 -18.97 -27.85
N PRO A 470 1.99 -19.97 -26.99
CA PRO A 470 2.13 -21.38 -27.36
C PRO A 470 1.27 -21.80 -28.55
N GLN A 471 0.06 -21.24 -28.69
CA GLN A 471 -0.91 -21.60 -29.72
C GLN A 471 -0.79 -20.76 -31.01
N LEU A 472 0.12 -19.77 -31.04
CA LEU A 472 0.32 -18.89 -32.19
C LEU A 472 1.56 -19.32 -32.98
N ASP A 473 1.44 -19.30 -34.32
CA ASP A 473 2.57 -19.33 -35.24
C ASP A 473 2.93 -17.89 -35.63
N LEU A 474 4.09 -17.43 -35.15
CA LEU A 474 4.60 -16.09 -35.43
C LEU A 474 5.48 -16.05 -36.70
N SER A 475 5.88 -17.21 -37.25
CA SER A 475 6.83 -17.31 -38.37
C SER A 475 6.47 -16.44 -39.57
N PRO A 476 5.18 -16.35 -40.00
CA PRO A 476 4.80 -15.52 -41.14
C PRO A 476 4.99 -14.02 -40.94
N TYR A 477 5.12 -13.58 -39.67
CA TYR A 477 5.09 -12.18 -39.28
C TYR A 477 6.46 -11.65 -38.84
N LEU A 478 7.45 -12.53 -38.63
CA LEU A 478 8.79 -12.12 -38.22
C LEU A 478 9.44 -11.18 -39.22
N GLY A 479 10.16 -10.18 -38.71
CA GLY A 479 10.81 -9.16 -39.54
C GLY A 479 9.87 -8.04 -40.03
N ARG A 480 8.54 -8.17 -39.89
CA ARG A 480 7.54 -7.16 -40.24
C ARG A 480 7.12 -6.31 -39.06
N THR A 481 7.09 -6.88 -37.85
CA THR A 481 6.76 -6.25 -36.58
C THR A 481 7.55 -6.86 -35.44
N GLU A 482 7.71 -6.13 -34.35
CA GLU A 482 8.29 -6.67 -33.11
C GLU A 482 7.19 -7.32 -32.25
N PHE A 483 7.43 -8.53 -31.74
CA PHE A 483 6.53 -9.21 -30.81
C PHE A 483 7.03 -9.07 -29.38
N PHE A 484 6.12 -8.70 -28.46
CA PHE A 484 6.39 -8.61 -27.03
C PHE A 484 5.44 -9.52 -26.25
N ALA A 485 6.00 -10.36 -25.38
CA ALA A 485 5.23 -11.16 -24.44
C ALA A 485 4.73 -10.28 -23.29
N VAL A 486 3.43 -10.29 -23.02
CA VAL A 486 2.83 -9.57 -21.87
C VAL A 486 2.69 -10.53 -20.71
N LEU A 487 3.36 -10.24 -19.60
CA LEU A 487 3.22 -11.01 -18.37
C LEU A 487 1.92 -10.65 -17.64
N PRO A 488 1.25 -11.64 -17.00
CA PRO A 488 0.02 -11.40 -16.25
C PRO A 488 0.29 -10.46 -15.07
N ARG A 489 -0.53 -9.41 -14.91
CA ARG A 489 -0.34 -8.37 -13.86
C ARG A 489 -0.21 -8.94 -12.46
N THR A 490 -0.91 -10.04 -12.19
CA THR A 490 -0.83 -10.79 -10.94
C THR A 490 -0.70 -12.28 -11.23
N TYR A 491 0.18 -12.93 -10.49
CA TYR A 491 0.47 -14.36 -10.55
C TYR A 491 0.91 -14.81 -9.16
N ARG A 492 1.16 -16.08 -8.95
CA ARG A 492 1.63 -16.62 -7.67
C ARG A 492 3.08 -17.08 -7.77
N THR A 493 3.79 -17.14 -6.67
CA THR A 493 5.19 -17.65 -6.65
C THR A 493 5.28 -19.02 -7.32
N GLN A 494 4.31 -19.87 -7.11
CA GLN A 494 4.21 -21.19 -7.76
C GLN A 494 4.03 -21.15 -9.29
N ASP A 495 3.60 -20.03 -9.86
CA ASP A 495 3.43 -19.84 -11.31
C ASP A 495 4.75 -19.44 -11.99
N GLU A 496 5.76 -19.01 -11.23
CA GLU A 496 7.02 -18.49 -11.79
C GLU A 496 7.76 -19.47 -12.72
N PRO A 497 7.87 -20.78 -12.39
CA PRO A 497 8.49 -21.73 -13.29
C PRO A 497 7.76 -21.85 -14.64
N ILE A 498 6.42 -21.79 -14.62
CA ILE A 498 5.59 -21.85 -15.81
C ILE A 498 5.75 -20.60 -16.66
N LEU A 499 5.71 -19.43 -16.03
CA LEU A 499 5.90 -18.15 -16.74
C LEU A 499 7.29 -18.07 -17.36
N ARG A 500 8.31 -18.57 -16.67
CA ARG A 500 9.68 -18.63 -17.21
C ARG A 500 9.76 -19.56 -18.43
N ALA A 501 9.18 -20.74 -18.36
CA ALA A 501 9.14 -21.67 -19.49
C ALA A 501 8.37 -21.08 -20.70
N LEU A 502 7.27 -20.37 -20.45
CA LEU A 502 6.53 -19.67 -21.50
C LEU A 502 7.36 -18.55 -22.17
N LEU A 503 8.15 -17.80 -21.38
CA LEU A 503 9.04 -16.77 -21.90
C LEU A 503 10.19 -17.36 -22.74
N GLU A 504 10.76 -18.49 -22.32
CA GLU A 504 11.79 -19.20 -23.05
C GLU A 504 11.25 -19.76 -24.39
N ASP A 505 10.02 -20.29 -24.39
CA ASP A 505 9.36 -20.73 -25.63
C ASP A 505 9.05 -19.53 -26.55
N ALA A 506 8.56 -18.43 -25.99
CA ALA A 506 8.32 -17.19 -26.72
C ALA A 506 9.59 -16.68 -27.42
N ALA A 507 10.73 -16.69 -26.73
CA ALA A 507 12.01 -16.29 -27.32
C ALA A 507 12.39 -17.17 -28.53
N LYS A 508 12.19 -18.50 -28.45
CA LYS A 508 12.41 -19.43 -29.57
C LYS A 508 11.50 -19.17 -30.76
N LYS A 509 10.29 -18.63 -30.52
CA LYS A 509 9.33 -18.23 -31.57
C LYS A 509 9.62 -16.85 -32.16
N GLY A 510 10.69 -16.16 -31.76
CA GLY A 510 11.08 -14.87 -32.30
C GLY A 510 10.47 -13.66 -31.56
N VAL A 511 9.93 -13.86 -30.36
CA VAL A 511 9.52 -12.73 -29.49
C VAL A 511 10.76 -11.98 -29.04
N THR A 512 10.79 -10.67 -29.26
CA THR A 512 11.96 -9.80 -29.05
C THR A 512 11.92 -8.99 -27.77
N GLY A 513 10.79 -9.01 -27.04
CA GLY A 513 10.65 -8.25 -25.82
C GLY A 513 9.61 -8.80 -24.86
N VAL A 514 9.68 -8.30 -23.63
CA VAL A 514 8.75 -8.64 -22.53
C VAL A 514 8.16 -7.36 -21.96
N SER A 515 6.84 -7.32 -21.79
CA SER A 515 6.11 -6.24 -21.14
C SER A 515 5.86 -6.58 -19.67
N LEU A 516 6.38 -5.73 -18.78
CA LEU A 516 6.34 -5.89 -17.34
C LEU A 516 5.23 -5.04 -16.72
N GLY A 517 4.41 -5.62 -15.87
CA GLY A 517 3.33 -4.91 -15.15
C GLY A 517 3.47 -4.96 -13.62
N ASN A 518 4.52 -5.60 -13.11
CA ASN A 518 4.78 -5.75 -11.68
C ASN A 518 6.27 -5.86 -11.40
N LEU A 519 6.71 -5.50 -10.19
CA LEU A 519 8.11 -5.58 -9.78
C LEU A 519 8.67 -7.01 -9.86
N GLY A 520 7.88 -8.01 -9.48
CA GLY A 520 8.25 -9.42 -9.54
C GLY A 520 8.52 -9.96 -10.96
N HIS A 521 8.18 -9.20 -12.00
CA HIS A 521 8.48 -9.57 -13.38
C HIS A 521 9.96 -9.37 -13.76
N LEU A 522 10.67 -8.44 -13.10
CA LEU A 522 12.09 -8.21 -13.39
C LEU A 522 12.93 -9.50 -13.27
N PRO A 523 12.84 -10.27 -12.16
CA PRO A 523 13.58 -11.52 -12.04
C PRO A 523 13.17 -12.57 -13.07
N LEU A 524 11.91 -12.59 -13.52
CA LEU A 524 11.46 -13.53 -14.55
C LEU A 524 12.09 -13.27 -15.92
N ALA A 525 12.27 -11.98 -16.25
CA ALA A 525 12.86 -11.56 -17.53
C ALA A 525 14.40 -11.48 -17.48
N ARG A 526 15.00 -11.55 -16.29
CA ARG A 526 16.46 -11.48 -16.11
C ARG A 526 17.14 -12.69 -16.72
N GLY A 527 18.15 -12.44 -17.53
CA GLY A 527 18.91 -13.49 -18.25
C GLY A 527 18.32 -13.85 -19.62
N LEU A 528 17.20 -13.29 -20.02
CA LEU A 528 16.70 -13.37 -21.39
C LEU A 528 17.33 -12.24 -22.23
N ASP A 529 17.77 -12.56 -23.43
CA ASP A 529 18.23 -11.56 -24.41
C ASP A 529 17.00 -10.91 -25.09
N CYS A 530 16.37 -9.99 -24.38
CA CYS A 530 15.14 -9.35 -24.83
C CYS A 530 15.01 -7.89 -24.38
N LYS A 531 14.24 -7.10 -25.12
CA LYS A 531 13.87 -5.74 -24.76
C LYS A 531 12.86 -5.78 -23.59
N LEU A 532 13.08 -4.97 -22.57
CA LEU A 532 12.11 -4.81 -21.48
C LEU A 532 11.24 -3.57 -21.72
N HIS A 533 9.93 -3.74 -21.68
CA HIS A 533 8.95 -2.67 -21.78
C HIS A 533 8.15 -2.56 -20.47
N GLY A 534 8.07 -1.37 -19.90
CA GLY A 534 7.19 -1.11 -18.77
C GLY A 534 5.75 -0.95 -19.25
N GLY A 535 4.87 -1.89 -18.94
CA GLY A 535 3.45 -1.79 -19.23
C GLY A 535 2.75 -0.75 -18.36
N TRP A 536 1.54 -0.33 -18.73
CA TRP A 536 0.74 0.68 -18.04
C TRP A 536 0.50 0.36 -16.55
N ALA A 537 0.48 -0.92 -16.17
CA ALA A 537 0.27 -1.36 -14.77
C ALA A 537 1.43 -1.02 -13.81
N LEU A 538 2.57 -0.58 -14.32
CA LEU A 538 3.64 0.00 -13.49
C LEU A 538 3.31 1.39 -12.95
N ASN A 539 2.21 2.00 -13.40
CA ASN A 539 1.73 3.31 -12.94
C ASN A 539 2.79 4.42 -13.03
N LEU A 540 3.47 4.53 -14.17
CA LEU A 540 4.51 5.54 -14.39
C LEU A 540 3.88 6.92 -14.55
N TYR A 541 4.01 7.75 -13.52
CA TYR A 541 3.24 8.98 -13.35
C TYR A 541 4.08 10.26 -13.43
N ASN A 542 5.40 10.15 -13.28
CA ASN A 542 6.33 11.27 -13.26
C ASN A 542 7.69 10.93 -13.91
N SER A 543 8.47 11.97 -14.17
CA SER A 543 9.77 11.86 -14.82
C SER A 543 10.82 11.12 -13.99
N ALA A 544 10.74 11.23 -12.66
CA ALA A 544 11.64 10.51 -11.76
C ALA A 544 11.38 8.98 -11.82
N ALA A 545 10.11 8.56 -11.96
CA ALA A 545 9.75 7.16 -12.14
C ALA A 545 10.28 6.59 -13.47
N LEU A 546 10.20 7.37 -14.56
CA LEU A 546 10.76 6.98 -15.85
C LEU A 546 12.29 6.82 -15.78
N ALA A 547 12.98 7.76 -15.13
CA ALA A 547 14.42 7.68 -14.94
C ALA A 547 14.81 6.48 -14.08
N PHE A 548 14.10 6.23 -12.99
CA PHE A 548 14.30 5.07 -12.13
C PHE A 548 14.19 3.74 -12.92
N TRP A 549 13.12 3.57 -13.68
CA TRP A 549 12.91 2.34 -14.45
C TRP A 549 13.88 2.19 -15.62
N LYS A 550 14.36 3.30 -16.21
CA LYS A 550 15.46 3.26 -17.16
C LYS A 550 16.73 2.67 -16.53
N GLU A 551 17.04 3.07 -15.30
CA GLU A 551 18.18 2.51 -14.54
C GLU A 551 17.98 1.02 -14.20
N GLN A 552 16.71 0.56 -14.09
CA GLN A 552 16.40 -0.88 -13.94
C GLN A 552 16.41 -1.64 -15.27
N GLY A 553 16.76 -1.02 -16.40
CA GLY A 553 16.97 -1.68 -17.68
C GLY A 553 15.78 -1.65 -18.64
N LEU A 554 14.73 -0.86 -18.38
CA LEU A 554 13.67 -0.71 -19.38
C LEU A 554 14.17 -0.01 -20.63
N SER A 555 13.79 -0.53 -21.79
CA SER A 555 14.04 0.04 -23.11
C SER A 555 12.94 0.98 -23.59
N SER A 556 11.75 0.86 -23.03
CA SER A 556 10.57 1.71 -23.29
C SER A 556 9.54 1.54 -22.19
N ALA A 557 8.58 2.47 -22.08
CA ALA A 557 7.53 2.37 -21.06
C ALA A 557 6.23 3.05 -21.48
N CYS A 558 5.10 2.42 -21.11
CA CYS A 558 3.77 3.01 -21.18
C CYS A 558 3.52 3.88 -19.94
N VAL A 559 3.20 5.15 -20.14
CA VAL A 559 2.85 6.08 -19.06
C VAL A 559 1.41 5.82 -18.59
N SER A 560 1.11 6.22 -17.35
CA SER A 560 -0.23 6.04 -16.79
C SER A 560 -1.28 6.77 -17.61
N PHE A 561 -2.40 6.09 -17.91
CA PHE A 561 -3.55 6.68 -18.59
C PHE A 561 -4.42 7.57 -17.68
N GLU A 562 -4.06 7.70 -16.41
CA GLU A 562 -4.63 8.71 -15.52
C GLU A 562 -4.05 10.12 -15.76
N LEU A 563 -2.93 10.21 -16.47
CA LEU A 563 -2.32 11.49 -16.87
C LEU A 563 -3.13 12.15 -17.98
N ARG A 564 -3.26 13.48 -17.88
CA ARG A 564 -3.78 14.27 -19.00
C ARG A 564 -2.69 14.58 -20.03
N ASP A 565 -3.11 14.96 -21.22
CA ASP A 565 -2.26 15.33 -22.37
C ASP A 565 -1.09 16.26 -22.00
N ALA A 566 -1.38 17.37 -21.30
CA ALA A 566 -0.36 18.32 -20.87
C ALA A 566 0.67 17.70 -19.91
N GLN A 567 0.25 16.80 -19.01
CA GLN A 567 1.17 16.10 -18.11
C GLN A 567 2.03 15.12 -18.92
N ILE A 568 1.45 14.36 -19.85
CA ILE A 568 2.20 13.45 -20.73
C ILE A 568 3.23 14.23 -21.57
N ARG A 569 2.85 15.38 -22.12
CA ARG A 569 3.76 16.25 -22.88
C ARG A 569 4.93 16.73 -22.04
N ASP A 570 4.68 17.13 -20.79
CA ASP A 570 5.65 17.74 -19.90
C ASP A 570 6.62 16.71 -19.28
N LEU A 571 6.26 15.40 -19.26
CA LEU A 571 7.15 14.31 -18.79
C LEU A 571 8.47 14.28 -19.55
N SER A 572 9.56 13.94 -18.84
CA SER A 572 10.85 13.62 -19.46
C SER A 572 10.73 12.41 -20.40
N LYS A 573 11.27 12.53 -21.59
CA LYS A 573 11.40 11.44 -22.57
C LYS A 573 12.77 10.78 -22.50
N CYS A 574 13.32 10.65 -21.28
CA CYS A 574 14.60 9.97 -21.04
C CYS A 574 14.57 8.48 -21.43
N LEU A 575 13.36 7.94 -21.57
CA LEU A 575 13.02 6.59 -22.03
C LEU A 575 11.96 6.74 -23.14
N PRO A 576 11.98 5.97 -24.23
CA PRO A 576 10.91 5.94 -25.23
C PRO A 576 9.56 5.68 -24.57
N CYS A 577 8.69 6.70 -24.55
CA CYS A 577 7.39 6.64 -23.92
C CYS A 577 6.29 6.16 -24.86
N GLU A 578 5.34 5.41 -24.35
CA GLU A 578 4.12 4.96 -24.97
C GLU A 578 2.91 5.49 -24.18
N ALA A 579 1.77 5.71 -24.87
CA ALA A 579 0.48 5.96 -24.21
C ALA A 579 -0.63 5.17 -24.92
N ILE A 580 -1.63 4.74 -24.14
CA ILE A 580 -2.85 4.12 -24.71
C ILE A 580 -3.70 5.23 -25.33
N VAL A 581 -4.02 5.08 -26.62
CA VAL A 581 -4.83 6.04 -27.40
C VAL A 581 -6.14 5.42 -27.91
N TYR A 582 -6.26 4.09 -27.82
CA TYR A 582 -7.46 3.33 -28.17
C TYR A 582 -7.70 2.17 -27.21
N GLY A 583 -8.96 1.88 -26.96
CA GLY A 583 -9.44 0.65 -26.35
C GLY A 583 -10.22 0.87 -25.06
N ARG A 584 -10.74 -0.22 -24.52
CA ARG A 584 -11.38 -0.19 -23.21
C ARG A 584 -10.30 -0.09 -22.15
N LEU A 585 -10.38 0.94 -21.29
CA LEU A 585 -9.43 1.11 -20.20
C LEU A 585 -9.74 0.09 -19.10
N PRO A 586 -8.74 -0.62 -18.56
CA PRO A 586 -8.94 -1.54 -17.47
C PRO A 586 -9.34 -0.77 -16.20
N LEU A 587 -10.34 -1.28 -15.49
CA LEU A 587 -10.86 -0.64 -14.28
C LEU A 587 -10.44 -1.35 -13.02
N MET A 588 -10.43 -2.70 -13.04
CA MET A 588 -10.21 -3.49 -11.84
C MET A 588 -9.71 -4.89 -12.19
N LEU A 589 -8.73 -5.39 -11.45
CA LEU A 589 -8.32 -6.79 -11.48
C LEU A 589 -8.64 -7.43 -10.14
N THR A 590 -9.45 -8.50 -10.14
CA THR A 590 -9.93 -9.15 -8.92
C THR A 590 -9.36 -10.55 -8.75
N GLU A 591 -9.02 -10.93 -7.53
CA GLU A 591 -8.62 -12.30 -7.21
C GLU A 591 -9.80 -13.28 -7.34
N ASN A 592 -11.02 -12.80 -7.14
CA ASN A 592 -12.23 -13.59 -7.29
C ASN A 592 -12.70 -13.65 -8.75
N CYS A 593 -13.10 -14.82 -9.21
CA CYS A 593 -13.79 -14.97 -10.47
C CYS A 593 -15.28 -14.62 -10.30
N LEU A 594 -15.72 -13.53 -10.94
CA LEU A 594 -17.11 -13.05 -10.83
C LEU A 594 -18.12 -14.07 -11.40
N ASN A 595 -17.76 -14.75 -12.47
CA ASN A 595 -18.59 -15.83 -13.04
C ASN A 595 -18.77 -16.98 -12.07
N ALA A 596 -17.69 -17.46 -11.46
CA ALA A 596 -17.76 -18.54 -10.47
C ALA A 596 -18.62 -18.15 -9.28
N ASN A 597 -18.53 -16.93 -8.82
CA ASN A 597 -19.35 -16.41 -7.72
C ASN A 597 -20.82 -16.29 -8.09
N ALA A 598 -21.14 -15.91 -9.33
CA ALA A 598 -22.51 -15.73 -9.77
C ALA A 598 -23.19 -17.04 -10.15
N PHE A 599 -22.53 -17.92 -10.87
CA PHE A 599 -23.13 -19.10 -11.51
C PHE A 599 -22.62 -20.43 -10.95
N GLY A 600 -21.59 -20.38 -10.08
CA GLY A 600 -20.89 -21.57 -9.59
C GLY A 600 -19.85 -22.07 -10.61
N CYS A 601 -18.80 -22.68 -10.10
CA CYS A 601 -17.78 -23.34 -10.91
C CYS A 601 -17.08 -24.42 -10.08
N ARG A 602 -17.20 -25.67 -10.51
CA ARG A 602 -16.57 -26.81 -9.80
C ARG A 602 -15.03 -26.75 -9.77
N TYR A 603 -14.44 -25.99 -10.66
CA TYR A 603 -12.97 -25.87 -10.78
C TYR A 603 -12.39 -24.64 -10.09
N PHE A 604 -13.22 -23.78 -9.52
CA PHE A 604 -12.77 -22.47 -9.03
C PHE A 604 -11.73 -22.56 -7.90
N THR A 605 -11.85 -23.54 -7.04
CA THR A 605 -10.94 -23.77 -5.91
C THR A 605 -9.83 -24.78 -6.20
N GLU A 606 -9.99 -25.63 -7.21
CA GLU A 606 -9.13 -26.80 -7.45
C GLU A 606 -8.25 -26.66 -8.70
N ARG A 607 -8.54 -25.69 -9.58
CA ARG A 607 -7.81 -25.56 -10.83
C ARG A 607 -6.47 -24.88 -10.63
N PRO A 608 -5.34 -25.51 -11.04
CA PRO A 608 -4.05 -24.80 -11.11
C PRO A 608 -4.15 -23.57 -12.01
N ALA A 609 -3.46 -22.49 -11.66
CA ALA A 609 -3.47 -21.24 -12.45
C ALA A 609 -3.03 -21.45 -13.90
N SER A 610 -2.13 -22.40 -14.12
CA SER A 610 -1.61 -22.83 -15.43
C SER A 610 -2.61 -23.52 -16.34
N VAL A 611 -3.71 -24.06 -15.78
CA VAL A 611 -4.74 -24.70 -16.60
C VAL A 611 -5.72 -23.66 -17.10
N PRO A 612 -5.82 -23.41 -18.40
CA PRO A 612 -6.77 -22.47 -18.96
C PRO A 612 -8.20 -22.85 -18.56
N CYS A 613 -9.00 -21.86 -18.17
CA CYS A 613 -10.43 -22.06 -17.99
C CYS A 613 -11.04 -22.48 -19.35
N ASP A 614 -11.82 -23.53 -19.38
CA ASP A 614 -12.49 -24.00 -20.59
C ASP A 614 -13.55 -23.04 -21.15
N GLY A 615 -13.76 -21.88 -20.47
CA GLY A 615 -14.77 -20.91 -20.87
C GLY A 615 -16.22 -21.37 -20.68
N ALA A 616 -16.43 -22.51 -19.99
CA ALA A 616 -17.76 -23.05 -19.71
C ALA A 616 -18.65 -22.13 -18.83
N CYS A 617 -18.09 -21.04 -18.33
CA CYS A 617 -18.83 -19.98 -17.65
C CYS A 617 -19.28 -18.96 -18.68
N ALA A 618 -20.54 -18.68 -18.77
CA ALA A 618 -21.23 -17.69 -19.61
C ALA A 618 -20.41 -16.94 -20.70
N SER A 619 -20.84 -16.98 -21.92
CA SER A 619 -20.30 -16.16 -23.02
C SER A 619 -20.47 -14.68 -22.69
N ALA A 620 -19.38 -13.92 -22.64
CA ALA A 620 -19.34 -12.46 -22.47
C ALA A 620 -20.01 -11.92 -21.19
N PRO A 621 -19.45 -12.23 -19.99
CA PRO A 621 -19.97 -11.68 -18.75
C PRO A 621 -19.78 -10.16 -18.68
N GLU A 622 -20.75 -9.46 -18.09
CA GLU A 622 -20.71 -8.02 -17.90
C GLU A 622 -21.31 -7.59 -16.57
N LEU A 623 -20.80 -6.50 -16.04
CA LEU A 623 -21.44 -5.76 -14.95
C LEU A 623 -22.30 -4.66 -15.55
N THR A 624 -23.45 -4.39 -14.92
CA THR A 624 -24.32 -3.27 -15.29
C THR A 624 -24.49 -2.37 -14.08
N ASP A 625 -24.17 -1.08 -14.22
CA ASP A 625 -24.37 -0.12 -13.15
C ASP A 625 -25.82 0.42 -13.10
N ARG A 626 -26.13 1.21 -12.08
CA ARG A 626 -27.44 1.86 -11.89
C ARG A 626 -27.86 2.83 -13.00
N ARG A 627 -26.97 3.15 -13.93
CA ARG A 627 -27.23 4.01 -15.10
C ARG A 627 -27.41 3.22 -16.39
N GLY A 628 -27.32 1.89 -16.29
CA GLY A 628 -27.37 1.00 -17.44
C GLY A 628 -26.07 0.95 -18.26
N GLU A 629 -24.93 1.42 -17.70
CA GLU A 629 -23.64 1.26 -18.37
C GLU A 629 -23.15 -0.18 -18.17
N HIS A 630 -22.68 -0.80 -19.26
CA HIS A 630 -22.22 -2.18 -19.31
C HIS A 630 -20.69 -2.23 -19.30
N PHE A 631 -20.12 -2.95 -18.34
CA PHE A 631 -18.69 -3.13 -18.17
C PHE A 631 -18.31 -4.57 -18.49
N PRO A 632 -17.63 -4.84 -19.60
CA PRO A 632 -17.17 -6.18 -19.92
C PRO A 632 -16.26 -6.74 -18.84
N VAL A 633 -16.42 -8.03 -18.51
CA VAL A 633 -15.58 -8.74 -17.56
C VAL A 633 -14.77 -9.78 -18.32
N LEU A 634 -13.49 -9.53 -18.43
CA LEU A 634 -12.56 -10.42 -19.10
C LEU A 634 -11.92 -11.37 -18.12
N ARG A 635 -11.51 -12.49 -18.66
CA ARG A 635 -10.72 -13.45 -17.90
C ARG A 635 -9.27 -13.00 -17.82
N ALA A 636 -8.65 -13.16 -16.64
CA ALA A 636 -7.24 -12.98 -16.42
C ALA A 636 -6.59 -14.27 -15.87
N TRP A 637 -5.26 -14.32 -15.86
CA TRP A 637 -4.47 -15.44 -15.37
C TRP A 637 -4.97 -15.99 -14.03
N GLY A 638 -5.05 -17.32 -13.91
CA GLY A 638 -5.42 -17.98 -12.65
C GLY A 638 -6.89 -17.82 -12.26
N CYS A 639 -7.83 -17.79 -13.22
CA CYS A 639 -9.27 -17.59 -13.00
C CYS A 639 -9.60 -16.28 -12.25
N ARG A 640 -8.85 -15.23 -12.48
CA ARG A 640 -9.16 -13.86 -12.05
C ARG A 640 -10.08 -13.18 -13.04
N SER A 641 -10.75 -12.11 -12.60
CA SER A 641 -11.58 -11.29 -13.47
C SER A 641 -10.98 -9.91 -13.64
N GLU A 642 -10.88 -9.44 -14.88
CA GLU A 642 -10.54 -8.07 -15.23
C GLU A 642 -11.78 -7.35 -15.72
N ILE A 643 -12.13 -6.24 -15.07
CA ILE A 643 -13.29 -5.43 -15.42
C ILE A 643 -12.80 -4.29 -16.31
N GLU A 644 -13.40 -4.17 -17.48
CA GLU A 644 -13.07 -3.15 -18.47
C GLU A 644 -14.09 -2.01 -18.47
N ASN A 645 -13.65 -0.83 -18.92
CA ASN A 645 -14.57 0.29 -19.11
C ASN A 645 -15.65 -0.04 -20.15
N GLY A 646 -16.89 0.34 -19.88
CA GLY A 646 -18.00 0.20 -20.82
C GLY A 646 -17.78 1.00 -22.11
N LYS A 647 -17.08 2.14 -22.01
CA LYS A 647 -16.78 3.03 -23.14
C LYS A 647 -15.39 2.82 -23.68
N ILE A 648 -15.25 2.91 -25.00
CA ILE A 648 -13.99 2.78 -25.72
C ILE A 648 -13.28 4.14 -25.75
N LEU A 649 -12.04 4.20 -25.21
CA LEU A 649 -11.16 5.34 -25.46
C LEU A 649 -10.90 5.42 -26.98
N TYR A 650 -11.21 6.54 -27.60
CA TYR A 650 -11.03 6.74 -29.03
C TYR A 650 -10.46 8.13 -29.30
N LEU A 651 -9.28 8.20 -29.93
CA LEU A 651 -8.57 9.44 -30.23
C LEU A 651 -8.11 9.56 -31.69
N ALA A 652 -8.61 8.72 -32.63
CA ALA A 652 -8.22 8.78 -34.03
C ALA A 652 -8.55 10.13 -34.66
N ASP A 653 -9.75 10.64 -34.36
CA ASP A 653 -10.24 11.97 -34.82
C ASP A 653 -9.54 13.16 -34.13
N LYS A 654 -8.70 12.89 -33.13
CA LYS A 654 -7.90 13.85 -32.35
C LYS A 654 -6.39 13.60 -32.52
N SER A 655 -5.99 13.13 -33.71
CA SER A 655 -4.62 12.70 -33.96
C SER A 655 -3.57 13.77 -33.65
N LYS A 656 -3.85 15.05 -33.95
CA LYS A 656 -2.92 16.15 -33.62
C LYS A 656 -2.63 16.29 -32.13
N ASP A 657 -3.60 15.95 -31.26
CA ASP A 657 -3.46 16.15 -29.81
C ASP A 657 -2.49 15.16 -29.21
N TRP A 658 -2.51 13.87 -29.60
CA TRP A 658 -1.60 12.87 -29.07
C TRP A 658 -0.29 12.73 -29.87
N GLN A 659 -0.26 13.07 -31.15
CA GLN A 659 0.96 13.00 -31.98
C GLN A 659 2.01 14.03 -31.57
N THR A 660 1.63 15.12 -30.90
CA THR A 660 2.53 16.20 -30.50
C THR A 660 3.07 16.09 -29.07
N LEU A 661 2.77 15.00 -28.36
CA LEU A 661 3.17 14.82 -26.96
C LEU A 661 4.61 14.32 -26.76
N GLY A 662 5.37 14.13 -27.86
CA GLY A 662 6.74 13.59 -27.80
C GLY A 662 6.79 12.09 -27.47
N LEU A 663 5.70 11.36 -27.66
CA LEU A 663 5.64 9.91 -27.50
C LEU A 663 6.42 9.21 -28.63
N ARG A 664 7.06 8.08 -28.31
CA ARG A 664 7.64 7.19 -29.32
C ARG A 664 6.63 6.22 -29.87
N PHE A 665 5.68 5.79 -29.02
CA PHE A 665 4.67 4.80 -29.38
C PHE A 665 3.26 5.25 -28.94
N ALA A 666 2.26 4.84 -29.70
CA ALA A 666 0.84 5.03 -29.40
C ALA A 666 0.15 3.67 -29.48
N GLN A 667 -0.38 3.20 -28.35
CA GLN A 667 -0.90 1.86 -28.20
C GLN A 667 -2.41 1.80 -28.47
N LEU A 668 -2.79 0.86 -29.32
CA LEU A 668 -4.17 0.42 -29.55
C LEU A 668 -4.38 -0.88 -28.74
N ARG A 669 -5.17 -0.79 -27.68
CA ARG A 669 -5.46 -1.93 -26.79
C ARG A 669 -6.75 -2.62 -27.22
N PHE A 670 -6.64 -3.75 -27.90
CA PHE A 670 -7.77 -4.58 -28.28
C PHE A 670 -8.15 -5.56 -27.16
N THR A 671 -9.43 -5.70 -26.91
CA THR A 671 -10.00 -6.54 -25.85
C THR A 671 -11.13 -7.42 -26.38
N THR A 672 -12.30 -6.82 -26.66
CA THR A 672 -13.51 -7.52 -27.11
C THR A 672 -13.62 -7.55 -28.64
N GLU A 673 -12.83 -6.76 -29.33
CA GLU A 673 -12.88 -6.58 -30.78
C GLU A 673 -12.59 -7.90 -31.53
N SER A 674 -13.27 -8.10 -32.66
CA SER A 674 -12.96 -9.13 -33.64
C SER A 674 -11.70 -8.79 -34.45
N ALA A 675 -11.13 -9.73 -35.19
CA ALA A 675 -9.98 -9.52 -36.05
C ALA A 675 -10.23 -8.39 -37.08
N SER A 676 -11.42 -8.38 -37.73
CA SER A 676 -11.78 -7.37 -38.68
C SER A 676 -11.95 -5.96 -38.08
N GLU A 677 -12.45 -5.88 -36.84
CA GLU A 677 -12.54 -4.62 -36.11
C GLU A 677 -11.15 -4.10 -35.72
N CYS A 678 -10.21 -4.97 -35.31
CA CYS A 678 -8.83 -4.59 -35.04
C CYS A 678 -8.17 -3.96 -36.28
N VAL A 679 -8.35 -4.57 -37.48
CA VAL A 679 -7.84 -4.03 -38.75
C VAL A 679 -8.46 -2.67 -39.04
N ARG A 680 -9.79 -2.57 -38.94
CA ARG A 680 -10.52 -1.31 -39.18
C ARG A 680 -10.03 -0.18 -38.29
N VAL A 681 -9.84 -0.45 -36.99
CA VAL A 681 -9.34 0.54 -36.04
C VAL A 681 -7.90 0.94 -36.35
N LEU A 682 -7.02 0.00 -36.65
CA LEU A 682 -5.62 0.32 -36.99
C LEU A 682 -5.55 1.23 -38.22
N ARG A 683 -6.35 0.98 -39.28
CA ARG A 683 -6.48 1.85 -40.47
C ARG A 683 -6.93 3.27 -40.10
N ALA A 684 -7.95 3.40 -39.21
CA ALA A 684 -8.38 4.71 -38.73
C ALA A 684 -7.25 5.53 -38.09
N TYR A 685 -6.38 4.88 -37.29
CA TYR A 685 -5.23 5.52 -36.67
C TYR A 685 -4.08 5.79 -37.65
N GLN A 686 -4.04 5.09 -38.78
CA GLN A 686 -3.13 5.40 -39.90
C GLN A 686 -3.64 6.56 -40.78
N GLY A 687 -4.86 7.02 -40.53
CA GLY A 687 -5.44 8.19 -41.21
C GLY A 687 -6.46 7.87 -42.30
N GLU A 688 -6.86 6.60 -42.44
CA GLU A 688 -7.98 6.25 -43.34
C GLU A 688 -9.31 6.74 -42.74
N PRO A 689 -10.23 7.21 -43.56
CA PRO A 689 -11.57 7.63 -43.14
C PRO A 689 -12.40 6.39 -42.77
N VAL A 690 -12.48 6.11 -41.49
CA VAL A 690 -13.24 4.98 -40.92
C VAL A 690 -14.21 5.51 -39.89
N GLU A 691 -15.43 4.98 -39.89
CA GLU A 691 -16.46 5.34 -38.91
C GLU A 691 -15.99 4.95 -37.49
N ALA A 692 -16.16 5.89 -36.54
CA ALA A 692 -15.80 5.65 -35.14
C ALA A 692 -16.69 4.56 -34.52
N PRO A 693 -16.18 3.78 -33.56
CA PRO A 693 -17.02 2.86 -32.81
C PRO A 693 -18.15 3.59 -32.07
N GLU A 694 -19.23 2.88 -31.79
CA GLU A 694 -20.26 3.37 -30.89
C GLU A 694 -19.71 3.43 -29.44
N ASN A 695 -20.34 4.23 -28.58
CA ASN A 695 -20.05 4.33 -27.16
C ASN A 695 -18.59 4.70 -26.82
N ILE A 696 -18.09 5.76 -27.48
CA ILE A 696 -16.71 6.25 -27.25
C ILE A 696 -16.59 7.18 -26.05
N THR A 697 -15.38 7.28 -25.54
CA THR A 697 -14.95 8.26 -24.51
C THR A 697 -13.58 8.85 -24.85
N ARG A 698 -13.27 10.02 -24.30
CA ARG A 698 -11.90 10.56 -24.29
C ARG A 698 -11.13 10.15 -23.02
N GLY A 699 -11.72 9.35 -22.16
CA GLY A 699 -11.13 8.91 -20.91
C GLY A 699 -10.70 10.08 -20.02
N LEU A 700 -9.51 9.96 -19.47
CA LEU A 700 -8.87 10.99 -18.66
C LEU A 700 -7.92 11.89 -19.47
N PHE A 701 -7.80 11.67 -20.78
CA PHE A 701 -6.80 12.31 -21.64
C PHE A 701 -6.79 13.84 -21.55
N TYR A 702 -7.95 14.50 -21.54
CA TYR A 702 -8.00 15.96 -21.41
C TYR A 702 -8.17 16.47 -19.97
N ARG A 703 -8.66 15.62 -19.07
CA ARG A 703 -9.11 16.05 -17.75
C ARG A 703 -8.18 15.60 -16.63
N GLY A 704 -7.51 14.47 -16.81
CA GLY A 704 -6.68 13.83 -15.77
C GLY A 704 -7.51 13.27 -14.62
N ALA A 705 -6.83 12.58 -13.70
CA ALA A 705 -7.37 12.14 -12.43
C ALA A 705 -6.99 13.11 -11.29
N GLU A 706 -7.90 13.26 -10.32
CA GLU A 706 -7.72 14.09 -9.12
C GLU A 706 -7.07 13.29 -7.98
#